data_eb8e826b1046477f11fec7acdf08f30e
#
_entry.id   eb8e826b1046477f11fec7acdf08f30e
#
_cell.length_a   1.000
_cell.length_b   1.000
_cell.length_c   1.000
_cell.angle_alpha   90.00
_cell.angle_beta   90.00
_cell.angle_gamma   90.00
#
_symmetry.space_group_name_H-M   'P 1'
#
loop_
_entity.id
_entity.type
_entity.pdbx_description
1 polymer ?
#
loop_
_entity_poly.entity_id
_entity_poly.type
_entity_poly.pdbx_seq_one_letter_code
_entity_poly.pdbx_strand_id
1 'polypeptide(L)'
;MYKVLKIKLTSLISNSYKLKKFTQNKLQKNLIMQQDNSIFRHINKINDSNEIIGKHEYIKDIIFVEINRSVTMSEWQIQKKVDEYKLKYEETGKKRYKEYIDGKTSLETILRDGFKYDGITYKRFGKSSSMARNASIAFVSEKIFDKLFNITTMGIDLKKPMVLSKFEAYRGLLFSSSTVIQNDLPYIVLVEDYNKIIPNQKIKYTIEEDSEYKCKYTGQMKKSKKYPIYSGIDDVNISCFDGMGCHEKSMSKKFEEVLGSRYPAVQIRAPYIKGLSLEFCFKKYFTEVLKKDYIIDAFGNSHNINDVDCIYTMSMWKGASYFDSWDNYQKKFKEYNHEFCVSKTSRLTQDETLMTRANFQYLQSLTKMNKENILKLADYSKNYVKKIIDGDLLYSLLFLGLTGNKENLNKGEKIDNYYMEAVKINSEMLNDKTIKKSLYSLLKKTINGFKLGRLFIKAHYSMVYGDLKLFMEHVAKVDREGILKAGEFYSPNYNGDYTGFRSPLVHKSEVNKMKFVENEWLKTWCSHLDNLIMLNGFDISMPRMGGMDLDGDIIWVTDNQIIYKSIEDEDTAVVVDKDDKSSASKNFYNIENLIEYERRTLSQRIGEITNISTGFANQTPNSEKSKKYIDNQNVFLRVAQGHEIDSIKTGTKYEIAPYYKSVKLPYFLIYRYPKEKAFYRKIRKQNKIKKKSGQNTDRYNVSLSHSPMNELAFDIEKWEIDILKKFNNTNYSDTYKLLIDDSIEVNENNYNVVKQIYNEFNSEYKILIKKHKGDKDIDKRIISFYDNYKSKVNLLNINKKELINYCVLVSYVKDKTDLEKDRLRIEQANSKNKVTRIYDKSTKFAWVVVPDGMIKNLKANSKVNNIAIVESEDGEEYLGRKYKIINKEDIIIAE
;
A
#
# COMPACT_ATOMS: atom_id res chain seq x y z
N MET A 1 -7.07 7.26 17.26
CA MET A 1 -7.52 6.99 15.85
C MET A 1 -8.94 7.52 15.70
N TYR A 2 -9.23 8.21 14.60
CA TYR A 2 -10.53 8.82 14.32
C TYR A 2 -11.29 8.05 13.24
N LYS A 3 -12.62 8.04 13.31
CA LYS A 3 -13.47 7.58 12.22
C LYS A 3 -13.99 8.79 11.47
N VAL A 4 -13.93 8.73 10.14
CA VAL A 4 -14.33 9.81 9.25
C VAL A 4 -15.22 9.25 8.14
N LEU A 5 -16.25 10.00 7.76
CA LEU A 5 -17.13 9.62 6.67
C LEU A 5 -16.42 9.80 5.33
N LYS A 6 -16.41 8.75 4.51
CA LYS A 6 -15.94 8.79 3.12
C LYS A 6 -17.08 8.44 2.16
N ILE A 7 -17.34 9.32 1.22
CA ILE A 7 -18.39 9.15 0.20
C ILE A 7 -17.81 9.20 -1.21
N LYS A 8 -18.54 8.66 -2.17
CA LYS A 8 -18.17 8.79 -3.58
C LYS A 8 -18.90 9.98 -4.21
N LEU A 9 -18.27 10.69 -5.12
CA LEU A 9 -18.88 11.77 -5.90
C LEU A 9 -20.20 11.33 -6.55
N THR A 10 -20.25 10.10 -7.09
CA THR A 10 -21.48 9.52 -7.68
C THR A 10 -22.67 9.45 -6.70
N SER A 11 -22.41 9.36 -5.40
CA SER A 11 -23.46 9.36 -4.38
C SER A 11 -24.09 10.77 -4.22
N LEU A 12 -23.31 11.82 -4.47
CA LEU A 12 -23.80 13.21 -4.46
C LEU A 12 -24.61 13.53 -5.70
N ILE A 13 -24.19 13.05 -6.86
CA ILE A 13 -24.88 13.27 -8.15
C ILE A 13 -26.30 12.73 -8.08
N SER A 14 -26.45 11.46 -7.64
CA SER A 14 -27.76 10.79 -7.56
C SER A 14 -28.73 11.46 -6.57
N ASN A 15 -28.23 12.31 -5.66
CA ASN A 15 -29.02 13.02 -4.65
C ASN A 15 -29.02 14.55 -4.85
N SER A 16 -28.74 15.04 -6.05
CA SER A 16 -28.70 16.48 -6.37
C SER A 16 -27.84 17.27 -5.38
N TYR A 17 -26.66 16.75 -5.07
CA TYR A 17 -25.68 17.29 -4.10
C TYR A 17 -26.20 17.43 -2.65
N LYS A 18 -27.30 16.74 -2.34
CA LYS A 18 -27.87 16.70 -1.00
C LYS A 18 -27.98 15.24 -0.55
N LEU A 19 -27.38 14.89 0.57
CA LEU A 19 -27.52 13.57 1.15
C LEU A 19 -28.27 13.68 2.48
N LYS A 20 -29.24 12.77 2.65
CA LYS A 20 -29.85 12.54 3.97
C LYS A 20 -28.87 11.80 4.86
N LYS A 21 -29.01 11.96 6.17
CA LYS A 21 -28.25 11.22 7.17
C LYS A 21 -28.28 9.73 6.88
N PHE A 22 -27.14 9.08 6.91
CA PHE A 22 -27.07 7.67 6.63
C PHE A 22 -27.68 6.86 7.77
N THR A 23 -28.42 5.81 7.41
CA THR A 23 -28.78 4.77 8.37
C THR A 23 -27.52 4.13 8.96
N GLN A 24 -27.60 3.55 10.14
CA GLN A 24 -26.48 2.93 10.84
C GLN A 24 -25.67 1.97 9.95
N ASN A 25 -26.35 1.10 9.20
CA ASN A 25 -25.70 0.15 8.29
C ASN A 25 -24.99 0.84 7.10
N LYS A 26 -25.55 1.92 6.57
CA LYS A 26 -24.94 2.68 5.47
C LYS A 26 -23.77 3.53 5.97
N LEU A 27 -23.88 4.08 7.18
CA LEU A 27 -22.80 4.82 7.82
C LEU A 27 -21.57 3.90 8.04
N GLN A 28 -21.76 2.72 8.65
CA GLN A 28 -20.71 1.75 8.88
C GLN A 28 -19.92 1.39 7.63
N LYS A 29 -20.58 1.27 6.47
CA LYS A 29 -19.94 0.96 5.18
C LYS A 29 -19.10 2.10 4.62
N ASN A 30 -19.33 3.34 5.06
CA ASN A 30 -18.69 4.53 4.55
C ASN A 30 -17.74 5.19 5.56
N LEU A 31 -17.68 4.71 6.81
CA LEU A 31 -16.68 5.15 7.77
C LEU A 31 -15.33 4.53 7.47
N ILE A 32 -14.29 5.36 7.48
CA ILE A 32 -12.90 4.94 7.38
C ILE A 32 -12.14 5.32 8.65
N MET A 33 -11.18 4.48 9.02
CA MET A 33 -10.28 4.80 10.13
C MET A 33 -9.15 5.70 9.62
N GLN A 34 -8.87 6.74 10.38
CA GLN A 34 -7.76 7.66 10.15
C GLN A 34 -6.91 7.77 11.41
N GLN A 35 -5.61 7.86 11.23
CA GLN A 35 -4.69 8.15 12.31
C GLN A 35 -4.83 9.61 12.74
N ASP A 36 -4.36 9.92 13.95
CA ASP A 36 -4.33 11.28 14.46
C ASP A 36 -3.50 12.21 13.58
N ASN A 37 -3.96 13.44 13.40
CA ASN A 37 -3.29 14.50 12.67
C ASN A 37 -3.74 15.88 13.15
N SER A 38 -3.00 16.91 12.77
CA SER A 38 -3.26 18.28 13.19
C SER A 38 -4.67 18.78 12.83
N ILE A 39 -5.21 18.41 11.65
CA ILE A 39 -6.56 18.82 11.23
C ILE A 39 -7.62 18.30 12.21
N PHE A 40 -7.55 17.02 12.58
CA PHE A 40 -8.55 16.43 13.50
C PHE A 40 -8.42 17.01 14.90
N ARG A 41 -7.19 17.27 15.38
CA ARG A 41 -6.97 17.91 16.68
C ARG A 41 -7.55 19.33 16.71
N HIS A 42 -7.34 20.14 15.68
CA HIS A 42 -7.94 21.47 15.58
C HIS A 42 -9.45 21.44 15.43
N ILE A 43 -10.03 20.52 14.67
CA ILE A 43 -11.48 20.34 14.59
C ILE A 43 -12.06 20.09 15.98
N ASN A 44 -11.46 19.20 16.77
CA ASN A 44 -11.92 18.91 18.12
C ASN A 44 -11.73 20.08 19.10
N LYS A 45 -10.65 20.88 18.93
CA LYS A 45 -10.43 22.12 19.73
C LYS A 45 -11.44 23.22 19.40
N ILE A 46 -11.93 23.28 18.15
CA ILE A 46 -12.91 24.29 17.72
C ILE A 46 -14.31 23.96 18.21
N ASN A 47 -14.69 22.70 18.12
CA ASN A 47 -16.02 22.20 18.45
C ASN A 47 -15.92 20.72 18.80
N ASP A 48 -16.70 20.26 19.78
CA ASP A 48 -16.87 18.83 19.99
C ASP A 48 -17.62 18.25 18.78
N SER A 49 -16.83 17.77 17.84
CA SER A 49 -17.28 17.34 16.52
C SER A 49 -17.63 15.86 16.46
N ASN A 50 -17.48 15.15 17.59
CA ASN A 50 -17.77 13.73 17.65
C ASN A 50 -19.27 13.49 17.70
N GLU A 51 -19.75 12.64 16.84
CA GLU A 51 -21.12 12.16 16.81
C GLU A 51 -21.17 10.65 17.00
N ILE A 52 -22.05 10.19 17.88
CA ILE A 52 -22.24 8.77 18.15
C ILE A 52 -23.50 8.30 17.45
N ILE A 53 -23.36 7.33 16.53
CA ILE A 53 -24.49 6.64 15.92
C ILE A 53 -24.39 5.14 16.23
N GLY A 54 -25.21 4.65 17.14
CA GLY A 54 -25.12 3.30 17.69
C GLY A 54 -23.82 3.11 18.47
N LYS A 55 -22.95 2.19 18.02
CA LYS A 55 -21.63 1.94 18.63
C LYS A 55 -20.48 2.70 17.94
N HIS A 56 -20.79 3.64 17.04
CA HIS A 56 -19.80 4.30 16.20
C HIS A 56 -19.74 5.79 16.48
N GLU A 57 -18.65 6.19 17.06
CA GLU A 57 -18.26 7.58 17.17
C GLU A 57 -17.47 7.99 15.92
N TYR A 58 -17.76 9.15 15.34
CA TYR A 58 -17.06 9.70 14.18
C TYR A 58 -17.08 11.23 14.17
N ILE A 59 -16.07 11.84 13.56
CA ILE A 59 -16.01 13.29 13.40
C ILE A 59 -16.98 13.71 12.29
N LYS A 60 -18.02 14.49 12.66
CA LYS A 60 -19.06 14.92 11.74
C LYS A 60 -18.65 16.10 10.86
N ASP A 61 -17.76 16.97 11.34
CA ASP A 61 -17.45 18.23 10.68
C ASP A 61 -16.48 18.09 9.49
N ILE A 62 -16.06 16.87 9.16
CA ILE A 62 -15.24 16.60 7.98
C ILE A 62 -15.71 15.36 7.22
N ILE A 63 -15.77 15.48 5.90
CA ILE A 63 -16.15 14.37 4.99
C ILE A 63 -15.12 14.28 3.88
N PHE A 64 -14.67 13.05 3.58
CA PHE A 64 -13.79 12.77 2.44
C PHE A 64 -14.62 12.35 1.23
N VAL A 65 -14.44 13.06 0.12
CA VAL A 65 -15.12 12.74 -1.15
C VAL A 65 -14.14 12.09 -2.11
N GLU A 66 -14.42 10.86 -2.52
CA GLU A 66 -13.68 10.13 -3.55
C GLU A 66 -14.19 10.51 -4.93
N ILE A 67 -13.31 11.08 -5.74
CA ILE A 67 -13.59 11.55 -7.09
C ILE A 67 -13.34 10.41 -8.08
N ASN A 68 -14.21 10.23 -9.05
CA ASN A 68 -14.00 9.26 -10.10
C ASN A 68 -12.86 9.73 -11.03
N ARG A 69 -11.89 8.87 -11.32
CA ARG A 69 -10.74 9.16 -12.20
C ARG A 69 -11.14 9.68 -13.58
N SER A 70 -12.29 9.27 -14.11
CA SER A 70 -12.76 9.74 -15.41
C SER A 70 -13.06 11.24 -15.45
N VAL A 71 -13.23 11.88 -14.30
CA VAL A 71 -13.52 13.32 -14.15
C VAL A 71 -12.23 14.17 -14.12
N THR A 72 -11.08 13.54 -14.02
CA THR A 72 -9.76 14.21 -13.89
C THR A 72 -8.97 14.29 -15.20
N MET A 73 -9.59 14.01 -16.34
CA MET A 73 -8.97 14.10 -17.66
C MET A 73 -8.86 15.56 -18.14
N SER A 74 -8.02 15.82 -19.16
CA SER A 74 -7.92 17.17 -19.76
C SER A 74 -9.30 17.61 -20.30
N GLU A 75 -9.53 18.91 -20.31
CA GLU A 75 -10.83 19.50 -20.67
C GLU A 75 -11.30 19.09 -22.06
N TRP A 76 -10.37 19.09 -23.03
CA TRP A 76 -10.66 18.60 -24.40
C TRP A 76 -11.03 17.12 -24.44
N GLN A 77 -10.32 16.27 -23.71
CA GLN A 77 -10.62 14.83 -23.63
C GLN A 77 -11.96 14.57 -22.94
N ILE A 78 -12.28 15.37 -21.93
CA ILE A 78 -13.55 15.28 -21.22
C ILE A 78 -14.67 15.72 -22.15
N GLN A 79 -14.53 16.87 -22.85
CA GLN A 79 -15.55 17.38 -23.74
C GLN A 79 -15.85 16.40 -24.88
N LYS A 80 -14.80 15.91 -25.55
CA LYS A 80 -14.96 14.90 -26.61
C LYS A 80 -15.70 13.64 -26.11
N LYS A 81 -15.40 13.19 -24.90
CA LYS A 81 -16.03 12.00 -24.33
C LYS A 81 -17.44 12.26 -23.81
N VAL A 82 -17.70 13.46 -23.35
CA VAL A 82 -19.06 13.92 -22.97
C VAL A 82 -19.95 13.92 -24.22
N ASP A 83 -19.48 14.45 -25.33
CA ASP A 83 -20.25 14.51 -26.58
C ASP A 83 -20.51 13.10 -27.14
N GLU A 84 -19.47 12.23 -27.13
CA GLU A 84 -19.64 10.81 -27.48
C GLU A 84 -20.63 10.08 -26.57
N TYR A 85 -20.62 10.38 -25.28
CA TYR A 85 -21.50 9.71 -24.32
C TYR A 85 -22.90 10.28 -24.27
N LYS A 86 -23.11 11.54 -24.68
CA LYS A 86 -24.45 12.08 -24.93
C LYS A 86 -25.15 11.30 -26.05
N LEU A 87 -24.49 11.14 -27.20
CA LEU A 87 -25.01 10.33 -28.31
C LEU A 87 -25.30 8.89 -27.87
N LYS A 88 -24.35 8.24 -27.18
CA LYS A 88 -24.54 6.87 -26.67
C LYS A 88 -25.65 6.76 -25.61
N TYR A 89 -25.90 7.80 -24.84
CA TYR A 89 -27.00 7.82 -23.87
C TYR A 89 -28.35 7.95 -24.59
N GLU A 90 -28.43 8.83 -25.58
CA GLU A 90 -29.61 9.00 -26.43
C GLU A 90 -29.96 7.70 -27.16
N GLU A 91 -28.96 7.01 -27.74
CA GLU A 91 -29.14 5.74 -28.43
C GLU A 91 -29.53 4.56 -27.52
N THR A 92 -28.98 4.49 -26.33
CA THR A 92 -29.01 3.25 -25.53
C THR A 92 -29.71 3.38 -24.19
N GLY A 93 -29.99 4.60 -23.69
CA GLY A 93 -30.57 4.88 -22.37
C GLY A 93 -29.72 4.41 -21.17
N LYS A 94 -28.49 3.93 -21.41
CA LYS A 94 -27.68 3.32 -20.36
C LYS A 94 -27.20 4.32 -19.31
N LYS A 95 -27.63 4.12 -18.07
CA LYS A 95 -27.34 4.96 -16.90
C LYS A 95 -25.86 5.32 -16.73
N ARG A 96 -24.91 4.42 -17.07
CA ARG A 96 -23.45 4.66 -16.99
C ARG A 96 -22.97 5.84 -17.85
N TYR A 97 -23.63 6.14 -18.95
CA TYR A 97 -23.24 7.27 -19.80
C TYR A 97 -23.73 8.59 -19.20
N LYS A 98 -24.94 8.59 -18.66
CA LYS A 98 -25.48 9.73 -17.90
C LYS A 98 -24.64 10.04 -16.67
N GLU A 99 -24.25 9.03 -15.88
CA GLU A 99 -23.38 9.18 -14.71
C GLU A 99 -22.01 9.79 -15.06
N TYR A 100 -21.47 9.52 -16.26
CA TYR A 100 -20.24 10.14 -16.72
C TYR A 100 -20.44 11.61 -17.11
N ILE A 101 -21.53 11.92 -17.83
CA ILE A 101 -21.88 13.28 -18.26
C ILE A 101 -22.12 14.16 -17.01
N ASP A 102 -22.93 13.68 -16.10
CA ASP A 102 -23.27 14.37 -14.85
C ASP A 102 -22.03 14.55 -13.96
N GLY A 103 -21.09 13.62 -14.01
CA GLY A 103 -19.86 13.64 -13.23
C GLY A 103 -18.93 14.82 -13.51
N LYS A 104 -18.89 15.33 -14.73
CA LYS A 104 -18.07 16.49 -15.09
C LYS A 104 -18.58 17.76 -14.42
N THR A 105 -19.84 18.02 -14.57
CA THR A 105 -20.51 19.21 -13.99
C THR A 105 -20.48 19.15 -12.47
N SER A 106 -20.56 17.95 -11.91
CA SER A 106 -20.63 17.73 -10.47
C SER A 106 -19.36 18.06 -9.72
N LEU A 107 -18.17 17.82 -10.30
CA LEU A 107 -16.92 18.17 -9.61
C LEU A 107 -16.79 19.68 -9.43
N GLU A 108 -17.03 20.45 -10.48
CA GLU A 108 -16.99 21.92 -10.42
C GLU A 108 -18.00 22.47 -9.43
N THR A 109 -19.23 21.95 -9.48
CA THR A 109 -20.30 22.39 -8.58
C THR A 109 -19.94 22.16 -7.13
N ILE A 110 -19.45 20.95 -6.77
CA ILE A 110 -19.10 20.70 -5.36
C ILE A 110 -17.84 21.44 -4.91
N LEU A 111 -16.92 21.75 -5.83
CA LEU A 111 -15.74 22.56 -5.50
C LEU A 111 -16.10 24.01 -5.24
N ARG A 112 -17.07 24.55 -6.02
CA ARG A 112 -17.56 25.95 -5.93
C ARG A 112 -18.53 26.12 -4.77
N ASP A 113 -19.59 25.31 -4.75
CA ASP A 113 -20.76 25.51 -3.90
C ASP A 113 -20.80 24.57 -2.70
N GLY A 114 -19.92 23.56 -2.70
CA GLY A 114 -19.98 22.49 -1.70
C GLY A 114 -21.14 21.53 -1.94
N PHE A 115 -21.53 20.81 -0.89
CA PHE A 115 -22.67 19.90 -0.88
C PHE A 115 -23.33 19.86 0.49
N LYS A 116 -24.59 19.40 0.55
CA LYS A 116 -25.31 19.24 1.82
C LYS A 116 -25.39 17.77 2.26
N TYR A 117 -25.05 17.51 3.52
CA TYR A 117 -25.24 16.22 4.19
C TYR A 117 -25.91 16.46 5.54
N ASP A 118 -27.05 15.79 5.77
CA ASP A 118 -27.85 15.95 7.00
C ASP A 118 -28.15 17.42 7.37
N GLY A 119 -28.47 18.23 6.37
CA GLY A 119 -28.78 19.65 6.55
C GLY A 119 -27.57 20.58 6.67
N ILE A 120 -26.36 20.05 6.84
CA ILE A 120 -25.12 20.83 6.97
C ILE A 120 -24.48 20.98 5.60
N THR A 121 -24.03 22.19 5.26
CA THR A 121 -23.22 22.47 4.07
C THR A 121 -21.76 22.15 4.35
N TYR A 122 -21.12 21.43 3.42
CA TYR A 122 -19.69 21.10 3.46
C TYR A 122 -18.98 21.77 2.28
N LYS A 123 -17.96 22.56 2.58
CA LYS A 123 -17.14 23.29 1.59
C LYS A 123 -15.80 22.59 1.35
N ARG A 124 -15.25 22.71 0.14
CA ARG A 124 -13.93 22.19 -0.21
C ARG A 124 -12.90 22.76 0.74
N PHE A 125 -12.17 21.90 1.42
CA PHE A 125 -11.13 22.31 2.36
C PHE A 125 -9.72 22.10 1.81
N GLY A 126 -9.40 20.90 1.30
CA GLY A 126 -8.08 20.59 0.75
C GLY A 126 -7.78 19.09 0.75
N LYS A 127 -6.51 18.76 0.50
CA LYS A 127 -6.06 17.38 0.45
C LYS A 127 -4.56 17.25 0.73
N SER A 128 -4.15 16.10 1.27
CA SER A 128 -2.73 15.71 1.29
C SER A 128 -2.29 15.11 -0.03
N SER A 129 -0.97 14.95 -0.22
CA SER A 129 -0.42 14.22 -1.38
C SER A 129 -0.94 12.78 -1.48
N SER A 130 -1.13 12.10 -0.34
CA SER A 130 -1.72 10.77 -0.32
C SER A 130 -3.19 10.76 -0.75
N MET A 131 -3.96 11.76 -0.33
CA MET A 131 -5.35 11.93 -0.74
C MET A 131 -5.46 12.21 -2.24
N ALA A 132 -4.57 13.04 -2.79
CA ALA A 132 -4.50 13.32 -4.23
C ALA A 132 -4.26 12.04 -5.05
N ARG A 133 -3.33 11.18 -4.63
CA ARG A 133 -3.08 9.87 -5.27
C ARG A 133 -4.32 8.99 -5.31
N ASN A 134 -5.12 9.05 -4.27
CA ASN A 134 -6.36 8.28 -4.12
C ASN A 134 -7.59 9.02 -4.68
N ALA A 135 -7.39 10.12 -5.40
CA ALA A 135 -8.44 10.99 -5.93
C ALA A 135 -9.49 11.34 -4.86
N SER A 136 -9.03 11.80 -3.69
CA SER A 136 -9.88 12.15 -2.55
C SER A 136 -9.62 13.58 -2.11
N ILE A 137 -10.69 14.31 -1.77
CA ILE A 137 -10.65 15.69 -1.25
C ILE A 137 -11.39 15.73 0.08
N ALA A 138 -10.90 16.51 1.03
CA ALA A 138 -11.59 16.80 2.28
C ALA A 138 -12.53 18.00 2.10
N PHE A 139 -13.73 17.84 2.62
CA PHE A 139 -14.74 18.88 2.75
C PHE A 139 -15.06 19.07 4.22
N VAL A 140 -15.16 20.32 4.65
CA VAL A 140 -15.37 20.70 6.05
C VAL A 140 -16.70 21.42 6.19
N SER A 141 -17.40 21.17 7.30
CA SER A 141 -18.63 21.82 7.67
C SER A 141 -18.46 23.35 7.63
N GLU A 142 -19.41 24.04 7.01
CA GLU A 142 -19.44 25.51 6.91
C GLU A 142 -19.36 26.18 8.28
N LYS A 143 -19.89 25.53 9.33
CA LYS A 143 -19.89 26.05 10.71
C LYS A 143 -18.51 26.32 11.27
N ILE A 144 -17.52 25.52 10.89
CA ILE A 144 -16.14 25.64 11.40
C ILE A 144 -15.15 26.01 10.31
N PHE A 145 -15.60 26.14 9.06
CA PHE A 145 -14.74 26.28 7.88
C PHE A 145 -13.79 27.46 8.02
N ASP A 146 -14.30 28.66 8.25
CA ASP A 146 -13.47 29.89 8.25
C ASP A 146 -12.46 29.85 9.39
N LYS A 147 -12.85 29.40 10.57
CA LYS A 147 -11.95 29.27 11.73
C LYS A 147 -10.83 28.25 11.46
N LEU A 148 -11.18 27.06 10.97
CA LEU A 148 -10.21 26.02 10.66
C LEU A 148 -9.32 26.43 9.48
N PHE A 149 -9.88 27.11 8.48
CA PHE A 149 -9.14 27.61 7.33
C PHE A 149 -8.09 28.65 7.78
N ASN A 150 -8.49 29.60 8.62
CA ASN A 150 -7.57 30.62 9.16
C ASN A 150 -6.46 29.98 10.01
N ILE A 151 -6.78 29.00 10.84
CA ILE A 151 -5.77 28.24 11.60
C ILE A 151 -4.75 27.59 10.64
N THR A 152 -5.21 26.89 9.60
CA THR A 152 -4.33 26.14 8.71
C THR A 152 -3.53 27.03 7.74
N THR A 153 -3.98 28.23 7.48
CA THR A 153 -3.25 29.24 6.71
C THR A 153 -2.35 30.13 7.55
N MET A 154 -2.53 30.12 8.90
CA MET A 154 -1.75 30.92 9.84
C MET A 154 -1.75 32.43 9.50
N GLY A 155 -2.84 32.95 8.94
CA GLY A 155 -2.99 34.35 8.58
C GLY A 155 -2.12 34.80 7.39
N ILE A 156 -1.68 33.88 6.53
CA ILE A 156 -1.01 34.20 5.27
C ILE A 156 -1.92 35.05 4.37
N ASP A 157 -1.36 36.12 3.78
CA ASP A 157 -2.10 37.00 2.87
C ASP A 157 -2.40 36.31 1.54
N LEU A 158 -3.62 35.87 1.39
CA LEU A 158 -4.13 35.18 0.20
C LEU A 158 -4.45 36.11 -0.96
N LYS A 159 -4.35 37.44 -0.77
CA LYS A 159 -4.55 38.43 -1.84
C LYS A 159 -3.31 38.57 -2.71
N LYS A 160 -2.16 38.11 -2.24
CA LYS A 160 -0.91 38.11 -3.02
C LYS A 160 -0.87 36.90 -3.96
N PRO A 161 -0.40 37.06 -5.21
CA PRO A 161 -0.24 35.93 -6.11
C PRO A 161 0.86 35.00 -5.60
N MET A 162 0.54 33.68 -5.59
CA MET A 162 1.42 32.64 -5.07
C MET A 162 1.41 31.41 -5.96
N VAL A 163 2.38 30.52 -5.79
CA VAL A 163 2.35 29.19 -6.41
C VAL A 163 1.31 28.33 -5.69
N LEU A 164 0.05 28.38 -6.17
CA LEU A 164 -1.11 27.79 -5.51
C LEU A 164 -0.94 26.30 -5.21
N SER A 165 -0.32 25.55 -6.12
CA SER A 165 -0.06 24.12 -5.96
C SER A 165 0.92 23.84 -4.81
N LYS A 166 1.98 24.64 -4.65
CA LYS A 166 2.91 24.52 -3.50
C LYS A 166 2.20 24.89 -2.21
N PHE A 167 1.46 25.99 -2.19
CA PHE A 167 0.69 26.42 -1.02
C PHE A 167 -0.27 25.34 -0.53
N GLU A 168 -1.12 24.81 -1.42
CA GLU A 168 -2.07 23.76 -1.07
C GLU A 168 -1.38 22.46 -0.63
N ALA A 169 -0.25 22.09 -1.27
CA ALA A 169 0.52 20.92 -0.88
C ALA A 169 1.13 21.07 0.53
N TYR A 170 1.63 22.27 0.87
CA TYR A 170 2.26 22.54 2.18
C TYR A 170 1.21 22.65 3.29
N ARG A 171 0.09 23.34 3.03
CA ARG A 171 -1.06 23.32 3.93
C ARG A 171 -1.61 21.90 4.13
N GLY A 172 -1.59 21.09 3.08
CA GLY A 172 -1.97 19.67 3.10
C GLY A 172 -1.10 18.77 3.99
N LEU A 173 0.08 19.21 4.43
CA LEU A 173 0.93 18.49 5.38
C LEU A 173 0.23 18.24 6.72
N LEU A 174 -0.71 19.12 7.11
CA LEU A 174 -1.49 19.00 8.35
C LEU A 174 -2.43 17.78 8.37
N PHE A 175 -2.74 17.18 7.20
CA PHE A 175 -3.45 15.90 7.10
C PHE A 175 -2.54 14.67 7.32
N SER A 176 -1.21 14.86 7.40
CA SER A 176 -0.31 13.75 7.69
C SER A 176 -0.51 13.24 9.11
N SER A 177 -0.51 11.91 9.28
CA SER A 177 -0.50 11.32 10.61
C SER A 177 0.68 11.84 11.42
N SER A 178 0.44 12.23 12.65
CA SER A 178 1.48 12.82 13.50
C SER A 178 1.17 12.65 14.98
N THR A 179 2.23 12.44 15.77
CA THR A 179 2.20 12.39 17.23
C THR A 179 2.74 13.71 17.75
N VAL A 180 2.00 14.35 18.64
CA VAL A 180 2.43 15.61 19.27
C VAL A 180 3.58 15.35 20.23
N ILE A 181 4.64 16.14 20.10
CA ILE A 181 5.79 16.10 21.01
C ILE A 181 5.67 17.23 22.03
N GLN A 182 5.40 18.43 21.57
CA GLN A 182 5.21 19.61 22.42
C GLN A 182 4.39 20.67 21.69
N ASN A 183 3.81 21.61 22.45
CA ASN A 183 2.98 22.69 21.90
C ASN A 183 3.79 23.81 21.27
N ASP A 184 4.97 24.09 21.78
CA ASP A 184 5.86 25.14 21.27
C ASP A 184 6.92 24.55 20.35
N LEU A 185 7.48 25.37 19.46
CA LEU A 185 8.66 24.98 18.71
C LEU A 185 9.87 24.87 19.66
N PRO A 186 10.75 23.85 19.48
CA PRO A 186 12.07 23.87 20.11
C PRO A 186 12.89 25.05 19.57
N TYR A 187 14.01 25.35 20.18
CA TYR A 187 14.92 26.37 19.66
C TYR A 187 15.57 25.88 18.36
N ILE A 188 14.99 26.27 17.23
CA ILE A 188 15.42 25.86 15.87
C ILE A 188 16.26 26.99 15.25
N VAL A 189 17.47 26.66 14.82
CA VAL A 189 18.26 27.51 13.94
C VAL A 189 18.14 26.98 12.52
N LEU A 190 17.71 27.86 11.60
CA LEU A 190 17.62 27.53 10.18
C LEU A 190 18.96 27.89 9.51
N VAL A 191 19.52 26.95 8.75
CA VAL A 191 20.75 27.13 7.99
C VAL A 191 20.48 27.04 6.49
N GLU A 192 21.30 27.70 5.68
CA GLU A 192 21.20 27.63 4.22
C GLU A 192 21.31 26.19 3.71
N ASP A 193 20.64 25.89 2.62
CA ASP A 193 20.84 24.63 1.91
C ASP A 193 22.20 24.65 1.21
N TYR A 194 22.84 23.48 1.14
CA TYR A 194 24.14 23.34 0.48
C TYR A 194 23.98 22.62 -0.85
N ASN A 195 24.14 23.39 -1.92
CA ASN A 195 24.15 22.85 -3.28
C ASN A 195 25.60 22.72 -3.77
N LYS A 196 25.88 21.57 -4.41
CA LYS A 196 27.18 21.25 -4.95
C LYS A 196 27.08 20.83 -6.40
N ILE A 197 27.94 21.33 -7.23
CA ILE A 197 28.04 20.92 -8.64
C ILE A 197 29.01 19.73 -8.72
N ILE A 198 28.54 18.64 -9.30
CA ILE A 198 29.35 17.47 -9.63
C ILE A 198 29.65 17.56 -11.13
N PRO A 199 30.91 17.83 -11.53
CA PRO A 199 31.21 18.14 -12.91
C PRO A 199 31.26 16.88 -13.79
N ASN A 200 31.10 17.10 -15.11
CA ASN A 200 31.33 16.10 -16.16
C ASN A 200 30.58 14.77 -15.99
N GLN A 201 29.31 14.81 -15.57
CA GLN A 201 28.51 13.62 -15.38
C GLN A 201 27.77 13.20 -16.65
N LYS A 202 27.69 11.88 -16.90
CA LYS A 202 26.86 11.34 -17.98
C LYS A 202 25.40 11.50 -17.61
N ILE A 203 24.64 12.17 -18.45
CA ILE A 203 23.20 12.40 -18.23
C ILE A 203 22.38 11.99 -19.45
N LYS A 204 21.15 11.62 -19.19
CA LYS A 204 20.06 11.50 -20.16
C LYS A 204 18.89 12.35 -19.69
N TYR A 205 18.22 12.99 -20.63
CA TYR A 205 17.05 13.82 -20.33
C TYR A 205 16.14 13.91 -21.55
N THR A 206 14.96 14.47 -21.36
CA THR A 206 14.05 14.82 -22.46
C THR A 206 13.48 16.20 -22.23
N ILE A 207 13.23 16.90 -23.31
CA ILE A 207 12.63 18.23 -23.33
C ILE A 207 11.30 18.13 -24.07
N GLU A 208 10.29 18.84 -23.58
CA GLU A 208 9.02 18.94 -24.28
C GLU A 208 9.14 19.95 -25.44
N GLU A 209 8.96 19.48 -26.64
CA GLU A 209 8.98 20.28 -27.86
C GLU A 209 7.60 20.33 -28.51
N ASP A 210 7.21 21.50 -28.97
CA ASP A 210 6.01 21.65 -29.81
C ASP A 210 6.21 20.96 -31.15
N SER A 211 5.22 20.23 -31.57
CA SER A 211 5.22 19.57 -32.89
C SER A 211 3.82 19.54 -33.47
N GLU A 212 3.76 19.31 -34.76
CA GLU A 212 2.50 19.18 -35.47
C GLU A 212 2.47 17.83 -36.21
N TYR A 213 1.31 17.25 -36.33
CA TYR A 213 1.13 16.05 -37.14
C TYR A 213 -0.14 16.13 -37.96
N LYS A 214 -0.09 15.55 -39.16
CA LYS A 214 -1.26 15.45 -40.03
C LYS A 214 -2.13 14.27 -39.57
N CYS A 215 -3.36 14.56 -39.19
CA CYS A 215 -4.29 13.51 -38.76
C CYS A 215 -4.67 12.60 -39.92
N LYS A 216 -4.41 11.32 -39.81
CA LYS A 216 -4.70 10.32 -40.87
C LYS A 216 -6.19 10.24 -41.27
N TYR A 217 -7.08 10.58 -40.32
CA TYR A 217 -8.53 10.46 -40.51
C TYR A 217 -9.17 11.75 -41.05
N THR A 218 -8.65 12.92 -40.64
CA THR A 218 -9.24 14.23 -41.02
C THR A 218 -8.41 15.04 -41.99
N GLY A 219 -7.18 14.65 -42.28
CA GLY A 219 -6.24 15.40 -43.11
C GLY A 219 -5.74 16.70 -42.51
N GLN A 220 -6.25 17.11 -41.35
CA GLN A 220 -5.93 18.39 -40.69
C GLN A 220 -4.62 18.29 -39.90
N MET A 221 -3.87 19.40 -39.89
CA MET A 221 -2.72 19.56 -38.97
C MET A 221 -3.21 19.69 -37.54
N LYS A 222 -2.63 18.92 -36.63
CA LYS A 222 -2.92 18.96 -35.21
C LYS A 222 -1.66 19.22 -34.41
N LYS A 223 -1.73 20.11 -33.45
CA LYS A 223 -0.66 20.35 -32.48
C LYS A 223 -0.44 19.10 -31.62
N SER A 224 0.79 18.78 -31.35
CA SER A 224 1.22 17.66 -30.53
C SER A 224 2.48 18.06 -29.76
N LYS A 225 2.90 17.21 -28.83
CA LYS A 225 4.16 17.33 -28.12
C LYS A 225 5.07 16.17 -28.50
N LYS A 226 6.35 16.45 -28.68
CA LYS A 226 7.41 15.45 -28.84
C LYS A 226 8.35 15.53 -27.64
N TYR A 227 8.96 14.42 -27.36
CA TYR A 227 9.86 14.24 -26.22
C TYR A 227 11.15 13.55 -26.70
N PRO A 228 12.01 14.26 -27.45
CA PRO A 228 13.28 13.71 -27.89
C PRO A 228 14.17 13.40 -26.69
N ILE A 229 14.95 12.31 -26.81
CA ILE A 229 15.90 11.89 -25.77
C ILE A 229 17.28 12.40 -26.12
N TYR A 230 17.84 13.15 -25.21
CA TYR A 230 19.20 13.68 -25.27
C TYR A 230 20.11 12.89 -24.32
N SER A 231 21.35 12.72 -24.74
CA SER A 231 22.42 12.13 -23.93
C SER A 231 23.70 12.94 -24.09
N GLY A 232 24.37 13.21 -23.00
CA GLY A 232 25.60 14.04 -23.01
C GLY A 232 26.34 13.97 -21.71
N ILE A 233 27.41 14.77 -21.65
CA ILE A 233 28.15 15.04 -20.42
C ILE A 233 27.76 16.44 -19.98
N ASP A 234 27.41 16.61 -18.72
CA ASP A 234 27.00 17.89 -18.15
C ASP A 234 27.28 17.91 -16.65
N ASP A 235 27.25 19.09 -16.10
CA ASP A 235 27.39 19.32 -14.68
C ASP A 235 26.04 19.04 -14.00
N VAL A 236 26.05 18.27 -12.91
CA VAL A 236 24.85 17.94 -12.13
C VAL A 236 24.90 18.66 -10.80
N ASN A 237 23.92 19.51 -10.56
CA ASN A 237 23.75 20.14 -9.27
C ASN A 237 23.02 19.19 -8.31
N ILE A 238 23.60 18.97 -7.12
CA ILE A 238 23.00 18.16 -6.06
C ILE A 238 22.74 19.04 -4.82
N SER A 239 21.62 18.83 -4.16
CA SER A 239 21.36 19.38 -2.84
C SER A 239 21.77 18.36 -1.78
N CYS A 240 22.87 18.64 -1.08
CA CYS A 240 23.51 17.67 -0.18
C CYS A 240 22.67 17.37 1.07
N PHE A 241 21.73 18.28 1.45
CA PHE A 241 21.01 18.20 2.71
C PHE A 241 19.52 18.56 2.58
N ASP A 242 18.92 18.41 1.39
CA ASP A 242 17.53 18.79 1.15
C ASP A 242 16.55 18.08 2.10
N GLY A 243 15.95 18.86 2.98
CA GLY A 243 14.93 18.41 3.91
C GLY A 243 15.46 17.65 5.13
N MET A 244 16.76 17.78 5.46
CA MET A 244 17.30 17.19 6.69
C MET A 244 17.84 18.22 7.67
N GLY A 245 18.02 17.78 8.91
CA GLY A 245 18.68 18.53 9.97
C GLY A 245 18.99 17.62 11.16
N CYS A 246 19.45 18.23 12.24
CA CYS A 246 19.86 17.53 13.45
C CYS A 246 19.11 18.05 14.68
N HIS A 247 19.01 17.22 15.69
CA HIS A 247 18.55 17.58 17.02
C HIS A 247 19.51 17.05 18.08
N GLU A 248 19.59 17.75 19.19
CA GLU A 248 20.40 17.37 20.35
C GLU A 248 19.80 16.18 21.11
N LYS A 249 20.65 15.53 21.89
CA LYS A 249 20.26 14.39 22.74
C LYS A 249 19.13 14.75 23.73
N SER A 250 19.04 16.01 24.16
CA SER A 250 17.93 16.50 24.99
C SER A 250 16.58 16.35 24.29
N MET A 251 16.52 16.64 22.99
CA MET A 251 15.32 16.44 22.18
C MET A 251 15.01 14.96 21.93
N SER A 252 16.06 14.12 21.75
CA SER A 252 15.86 12.66 21.64
C SER A 252 15.17 12.09 22.88
N LYS A 253 15.50 12.57 24.07
CA LYS A 253 14.81 12.17 25.31
C LYS A 253 13.34 12.55 25.31
N LYS A 254 12.99 13.77 24.89
CA LYS A 254 11.60 14.19 24.72
C LYS A 254 10.84 13.33 23.72
N PHE A 255 11.49 12.97 22.59
CA PHE A 255 10.90 12.06 21.61
C PHE A 255 10.66 10.67 22.22
N GLU A 256 11.64 10.13 22.94
CA GLU A 256 11.54 8.83 23.61
C GLU A 256 10.40 8.77 24.64
N GLU A 257 10.27 9.80 25.48
CA GLU A 257 9.18 9.92 26.46
C GLU A 257 7.79 9.82 25.82
N VAL A 258 7.60 10.43 24.65
CA VAL A 258 6.31 10.45 23.97
C VAL A 258 6.11 9.23 23.08
N LEU A 259 7.14 8.78 22.38
CA LEU A 259 7.06 7.70 21.39
C LEU A 259 7.25 6.31 21.99
N GLY A 260 7.71 6.24 23.28
CA GLY A 260 7.91 4.99 24.00
C GLY A 260 9.17 4.20 23.60
N SER A 261 10.00 4.77 22.72
CA SER A 261 11.28 4.20 22.31
C SER A 261 12.20 5.28 21.75
N ARG A 262 13.51 5.09 21.90
CA ARG A 262 14.51 5.99 21.30
C ARG A 262 14.68 5.66 19.83
N TYR A 263 14.54 6.67 19.00
CA TYR A 263 14.75 6.58 17.54
C TYR A 263 15.86 7.53 17.14
N PRO A 264 16.92 7.05 16.46
CA PRO A 264 18.03 7.90 16.05
C PRO A 264 17.65 8.96 15.01
N ALA A 265 16.53 8.78 14.33
CA ALA A 265 15.97 9.77 13.40
C ALA A 265 14.44 9.78 13.45
N VAL A 266 13.88 10.99 13.33
CA VAL A 266 12.44 11.23 13.31
C VAL A 266 12.07 12.18 12.18
N GLN A 267 10.95 11.92 11.50
CA GLN A 267 10.42 12.85 10.50
C GLN A 267 9.54 13.90 11.19
N ILE A 268 10.02 15.12 11.22
CA ILE A 268 9.33 16.26 11.82
C ILE A 268 8.14 16.68 10.97
N ARG A 269 7.09 17.11 11.68
CA ARG A 269 5.89 17.65 11.09
C ARG A 269 5.37 18.81 11.92
N ALA A 270 5.31 19.99 11.31
CA ALA A 270 4.62 21.14 11.83
C ALA A 270 3.97 21.88 10.65
N PRO A 271 3.13 22.91 10.84
CA PRO A 271 2.64 23.72 9.73
C PRO A 271 3.80 24.24 8.90
N TYR A 272 3.76 23.97 7.60
CA TYR A 272 4.83 24.42 6.65
C TYR A 272 6.25 23.95 7.01
N ILE A 273 6.42 23.00 7.91
CA ILE A 273 7.71 22.34 8.21
C ILE A 273 7.59 20.83 7.95
N LYS A 274 8.56 20.32 7.20
CA LYS A 274 8.71 18.91 6.90
C LYS A 274 10.18 18.57 6.70
N GLY A 275 10.67 17.55 7.37
CA GLY A 275 12.04 17.06 7.16
C GLY A 275 12.39 15.91 8.09
N LEU A 276 13.58 15.37 7.89
CA LEU A 276 14.18 14.35 8.76
C LEU A 276 15.11 15.05 9.76
N SER A 277 14.93 14.78 11.04
CA SER A 277 15.79 15.24 12.12
C SER A 277 16.54 14.06 12.71
N LEU A 278 17.88 14.15 12.71
CA LEU A 278 18.81 13.12 13.19
C LEU A 278 19.34 13.48 14.56
N GLU A 279 19.47 12.52 15.44
CA GLU A 279 20.18 12.72 16.71
C GLU A 279 21.67 12.94 16.42
N PHE A 280 22.21 14.10 16.79
CA PHE A 280 23.63 14.39 16.72
C PHE A 280 24.04 15.35 17.83
N CYS A 281 25.10 15.01 18.58
CA CYS A 281 25.62 15.85 19.67
C CYS A 281 26.38 17.07 19.10
N PHE A 282 25.71 17.95 18.37
CA PHE A 282 26.35 19.06 17.68
C PHE A 282 26.95 20.09 18.65
N LYS A 283 26.39 20.30 19.84
CA LYS A 283 26.98 21.17 20.87
C LYS A 283 28.39 20.72 21.22
N LYS A 284 28.54 19.43 21.53
CA LYS A 284 29.81 18.81 21.81
C LYS A 284 30.76 18.89 20.62
N TYR A 285 30.26 18.59 19.40
CA TYR A 285 31.05 18.62 18.18
C TYR A 285 31.58 20.02 17.87
N PHE A 286 30.76 21.06 17.99
CA PHE A 286 31.17 22.47 17.82
C PHE A 286 32.26 22.87 18.81
N THR A 287 32.07 22.57 20.10
CA THR A 287 33.00 22.96 21.15
C THR A 287 34.31 22.17 21.08
N GLU A 288 34.26 20.84 20.94
CA GLU A 288 35.44 20.00 21.04
C GLU A 288 36.20 19.87 19.72
N VAL A 289 35.51 19.82 18.56
CA VAL A 289 36.11 19.58 17.24
C VAL A 289 36.29 20.89 16.47
N LEU A 290 35.20 21.66 16.31
CA LEU A 290 35.24 22.88 15.50
C LEU A 290 35.75 24.12 16.27
N LYS A 291 35.90 24.03 17.59
CA LYS A 291 36.35 25.12 18.47
C LYS A 291 35.53 26.40 18.28
N LYS A 292 34.20 26.24 18.13
CA LYS A 292 33.21 27.32 18.02
C LYS A 292 32.11 27.17 19.05
N ASP A 293 31.62 28.30 19.56
CA ASP A 293 30.54 28.37 20.53
C ASP A 293 29.26 29.01 19.97
N TYR A 294 29.28 29.36 18.67
CA TYR A 294 28.17 30.02 17.98
C TYR A 294 27.89 29.38 16.63
N ILE A 295 26.69 29.62 16.15
CA ILE A 295 26.19 29.26 14.81
C ILE A 295 25.54 30.48 14.16
N ILE A 296 25.77 30.69 12.87
CA ILE A 296 25.14 31.77 12.10
C ILE A 296 24.01 31.15 11.27
N ASP A 297 22.80 31.69 11.45
CA ASP A 297 21.62 31.24 10.73
C ASP A 297 21.63 31.70 9.25
N ALA A 298 20.63 31.25 8.48
CA ALA A 298 20.45 31.65 7.07
C ALA A 298 20.15 33.15 6.87
N PHE A 299 19.84 33.86 7.93
CA PHE A 299 19.50 35.30 7.91
C PHE A 299 20.65 36.18 8.41
N GLY A 300 21.76 35.56 8.82
CA GLY A 300 22.95 36.26 9.30
C GLY A 300 23.00 36.51 10.82
N ASN A 301 22.03 36.01 11.59
CA ASN A 301 22.01 36.16 13.02
C ASN A 301 22.92 35.12 13.70
N SER A 302 23.60 35.52 14.75
CA SER A 302 24.45 34.64 15.58
C SER A 302 23.66 34.07 16.76
N HIS A 303 23.78 32.78 16.97
CA HIS A 303 23.12 32.04 18.06
C HIS A 303 24.17 31.30 18.87
N ASN A 304 24.10 31.38 20.22
CA ASN A 304 24.93 30.55 21.06
C ASN A 304 24.55 29.06 20.86
N ILE A 305 25.53 28.22 20.53
CA ILE A 305 25.31 26.81 20.22
C ILE A 305 24.67 26.05 21.40
N ASN A 306 24.95 26.46 22.65
CA ASN A 306 24.41 25.83 23.84
C ASN A 306 22.89 26.01 24.01
N ASP A 307 22.33 27.05 23.42
CA ASP A 307 20.89 27.33 23.50
C ASP A 307 20.10 26.59 22.41
N VAL A 308 20.75 26.09 21.36
CA VAL A 308 20.11 25.49 20.20
C VAL A 308 19.65 24.06 20.50
N ASP A 309 18.39 23.75 20.23
CA ASP A 309 17.84 22.40 20.30
C ASP A 309 17.94 21.65 18.98
N CYS A 310 17.75 22.37 17.86
CA CYS A 310 17.72 21.80 16.51
C CYS A 310 18.39 22.71 15.49
N ILE A 311 19.11 22.10 14.55
CA ILE A 311 19.67 22.76 13.37
C ILE A 311 18.97 22.19 12.15
N TYR A 312 18.18 22.99 11.42
CA TYR A 312 17.42 22.55 10.25
C TYR A 312 17.80 23.35 9.01
N THR A 313 17.79 22.70 7.84
CA THR A 313 17.99 23.40 6.57
C THR A 313 16.77 24.25 6.20
N MET A 314 16.99 25.30 5.42
CA MET A 314 15.90 26.15 4.88
C MET A 314 14.88 25.34 4.08
N SER A 315 15.31 24.29 3.40
CA SER A 315 14.44 23.38 2.66
C SER A 315 13.43 22.62 3.55
N MET A 316 13.67 22.49 4.87
CA MET A 316 12.68 21.96 5.79
C MET A 316 11.54 22.95 6.06
N TRP A 317 11.80 24.24 6.04
CA TRP A 317 10.80 25.30 6.22
C TRP A 317 10.14 25.67 4.89
N LYS A 318 9.09 24.95 4.52
CA LYS A 318 8.33 25.17 3.27
C LYS A 318 7.52 26.48 3.26
N GLY A 319 7.53 27.20 4.38
CA GLY A 319 6.83 28.48 4.59
C GLY A 319 7.60 29.72 4.15
N ALA A 320 8.89 29.62 3.83
CA ALA A 320 9.78 30.76 3.58
C ALA A 320 9.24 31.77 2.56
N SER A 321 8.44 31.38 1.57
CA SER A 321 7.85 32.29 0.58
C SER A 321 6.47 32.84 0.97
N TYR A 322 5.95 32.50 2.13
CA TYR A 322 4.61 32.88 2.59
C TYR A 322 4.60 33.71 3.86
N PHE A 323 5.67 33.67 4.65
CA PHE A 323 5.84 34.45 5.87
C PHE A 323 6.93 35.50 5.66
N ASP A 324 6.77 36.65 6.32
CA ASP A 324 7.71 37.78 6.17
C ASP A 324 9.10 37.47 6.78
N SER A 325 9.15 36.66 7.83
CA SER A 325 10.39 36.23 8.49
C SER A 325 10.16 34.92 9.28
N TRP A 326 11.26 34.32 9.74
CA TRP A 326 11.21 33.18 10.66
C TRP A 326 10.55 33.54 11.99
N ASP A 327 10.84 34.70 12.54
CA ASP A 327 10.22 35.20 13.76
C ASP A 327 8.71 35.40 13.61
N ASN A 328 8.29 35.95 12.45
CA ASN A 328 6.88 36.09 12.11
C ASN A 328 6.20 34.71 12.08
N TYR A 329 6.84 33.70 11.47
CA TYR A 329 6.32 32.35 11.46
C TYR A 329 6.20 31.77 12.89
N GLN A 330 7.23 31.92 13.74
CA GLN A 330 7.21 31.43 15.14
C GLN A 330 6.09 32.09 15.95
N LYS A 331 5.92 33.40 15.79
CA LYS A 331 4.82 34.16 16.43
C LYS A 331 3.46 33.60 15.98
N LYS A 332 3.28 33.39 14.69
CA LYS A 332 2.04 32.83 14.12
C LYS A 332 1.82 31.40 14.55
N PHE A 333 2.84 30.58 14.64
CA PHE A 333 2.75 29.21 15.15
C PHE A 333 2.13 29.17 16.53
N LYS A 334 2.58 30.03 17.43
CA LYS A 334 2.06 30.16 18.79
C LYS A 334 0.67 30.76 18.82
N GLU A 335 0.42 31.84 18.07
CA GLU A 335 -0.89 32.51 17.97
C GLU A 335 -2.02 31.54 17.56
N TYR A 336 -1.74 30.62 16.63
CA TYR A 336 -2.72 29.65 16.13
C TYR A 336 -2.71 28.32 16.89
N ASN A 337 -2.01 28.21 18.01
CA ASN A 337 -1.92 27.02 18.88
C ASN A 337 -1.56 25.75 18.12
N HIS A 338 -0.56 25.84 17.25
CA HIS A 338 -0.02 24.69 16.55
C HIS A 338 0.90 23.86 17.44
N GLU A 339 1.23 22.67 16.96
CA GLU A 339 1.96 21.66 17.70
C GLU A 339 3.18 21.18 16.90
N PHE A 340 4.30 20.98 17.60
CA PHE A 340 5.49 20.34 17.04
C PHE A 340 5.33 18.82 17.14
N CYS A 341 5.37 18.15 16.01
CA CYS A 341 4.97 16.74 15.88
C CYS A 341 6.04 15.91 15.17
N VAL A 342 5.94 14.59 15.39
CA VAL A 342 6.65 13.55 14.62
C VAL A 342 5.64 12.74 13.81
N SER A 343 5.92 12.54 12.52
CA SER A 343 5.05 11.79 11.60
C SER A 343 5.54 10.37 11.32
N LYS A 344 6.84 10.15 11.35
CA LYS A 344 7.49 8.84 11.18
C LYS A 344 8.75 8.78 12.02
N THR A 345 9.15 7.56 12.33
CA THR A 345 10.42 7.25 13.01
C THR A 345 11.28 6.39 12.11
N SER A 346 12.59 6.41 12.32
CA SER A 346 13.49 5.39 11.79
C SER A 346 13.07 4.02 12.34
N ARG A 347 13.40 2.96 11.62
CA ARG A 347 13.21 1.61 12.15
C ARG A 347 14.28 1.33 13.19
N LEU A 348 13.90 0.67 14.26
CA LEU A 348 14.87 0.07 15.17
C LEU A 348 15.50 -1.14 14.50
N THR A 349 16.71 -1.48 14.88
CA THR A 349 17.38 -2.70 14.41
C THR A 349 16.48 -3.89 14.68
N GLN A 350 16.18 -4.62 13.63
CA GLN A 350 15.47 -5.87 13.74
C GLN A 350 16.50 -7.00 13.69
N ASP A 351 16.21 -8.10 14.39
CA ASP A 351 17.04 -9.28 14.36
C ASP A 351 17.45 -9.69 12.94
N GLU A 352 18.69 -10.15 12.78
CA GLU A 352 19.30 -10.59 11.53
C GLU A 352 18.51 -11.66 10.75
N THR A 353 17.54 -12.30 11.39
CA THR A 353 16.74 -13.39 10.84
C THR A 353 15.60 -12.94 9.93
N LEU A 354 15.28 -11.63 9.88
CA LEU A 354 14.17 -11.13 9.10
C LEU A 354 14.56 -10.87 7.66
N MET A 355 14.12 -11.79 6.79
CA MET A 355 14.18 -11.60 5.35
C MET A 355 13.14 -10.58 4.89
N THR A 356 13.57 -9.60 4.11
CA THR A 356 12.66 -8.67 3.44
C THR A 356 12.17 -9.25 2.12
N ARG A 357 11.13 -8.66 1.57
CA ARG A 357 10.61 -9.05 0.26
C ARG A 357 11.11 -8.10 -0.80
N ALA A 358 11.83 -8.63 -1.79
CA ALA A 358 12.09 -7.91 -3.02
C ALA A 358 10.79 -7.55 -3.75
N ASN A 359 10.87 -6.87 -4.85
CA ASN A 359 9.75 -6.63 -5.75
C ASN A 359 10.19 -6.70 -7.22
N PHE A 360 9.23 -6.79 -8.12
CA PHE A 360 9.54 -6.93 -9.56
C PHE A 360 10.26 -5.72 -10.13
N GLN A 361 10.04 -4.50 -9.62
CA GLN A 361 10.72 -3.30 -10.10
C GLN A 361 12.22 -3.40 -9.89
N TYR A 362 12.66 -3.90 -8.73
CA TYR A 362 14.07 -4.12 -8.44
C TYR A 362 14.68 -5.16 -9.37
N LEU A 363 14.04 -6.33 -9.46
CA LEU A 363 14.60 -7.47 -10.20
C LEU A 363 14.61 -7.25 -11.71
N GLN A 364 13.63 -6.56 -12.28
CA GLN A 364 13.59 -6.25 -13.72
C GLN A 364 14.57 -5.16 -14.14
N SER A 365 15.02 -4.30 -13.21
CA SER A 365 16.02 -3.26 -13.48
C SER A 365 17.45 -3.79 -13.54
N LEU A 366 17.64 -5.07 -13.20
CA LEU A 366 18.93 -5.76 -13.22
C LEU A 366 19.20 -6.31 -14.64
N THR A 367 19.85 -5.53 -15.46
CA THR A 367 20.01 -5.83 -16.91
C THR A 367 20.87 -7.05 -17.24
N LYS A 368 21.80 -7.42 -16.34
CA LYS A 368 22.62 -8.64 -16.45
C LYS A 368 21.95 -9.86 -15.78
N MET A 369 20.75 -9.71 -15.19
CA MET A 369 20.00 -10.83 -14.63
C MET A 369 19.58 -11.79 -15.73
N ASN A 370 19.93 -13.05 -15.60
CA ASN A 370 19.52 -14.10 -16.52
C ASN A 370 18.55 -15.08 -15.83
N LYS A 371 18.08 -16.09 -16.58
CA LYS A 371 17.17 -17.11 -16.09
C LYS A 371 17.75 -17.90 -14.92
N GLU A 372 19.00 -18.35 -15.01
CA GLU A 372 19.66 -19.15 -13.98
C GLU A 372 19.75 -18.37 -12.67
N ASN A 373 20.23 -17.13 -12.73
CA ASN A 373 20.42 -16.27 -11.59
C ASN A 373 19.12 -15.95 -10.87
N ILE A 374 18.02 -15.67 -11.59
CA ILE A 374 16.74 -15.36 -10.96
C ILE A 374 16.10 -16.60 -10.34
N LEU A 375 16.28 -17.78 -10.91
CA LEU A 375 15.82 -19.04 -10.32
C LEU A 375 16.61 -19.37 -9.06
N LYS A 376 17.95 -19.21 -9.07
CA LYS A 376 18.81 -19.37 -7.91
C LYS A 376 18.45 -18.40 -6.78
N LEU A 377 18.10 -17.16 -7.12
CA LEU A 377 17.62 -16.17 -6.16
C LEU A 377 16.30 -16.60 -5.49
N ALA A 378 15.46 -17.38 -6.18
CA ALA A 378 14.20 -17.89 -5.65
C ALA A 378 14.34 -19.10 -4.72
N ASP A 379 15.50 -19.77 -4.69
CA ASP A 379 15.69 -21.04 -3.98
C ASP A 379 15.44 -20.91 -2.48
N TYR A 380 15.93 -19.85 -1.85
CA TYR A 380 15.66 -19.60 -0.43
C TYR A 380 14.15 -19.49 -0.15
N SER A 381 13.42 -18.75 -1.00
CA SER A 381 11.98 -18.56 -0.86
C SER A 381 11.20 -19.86 -1.03
N LYS A 382 11.61 -20.71 -1.98
CA LYS A 382 11.03 -22.04 -2.18
C LYS A 382 11.31 -22.95 -0.99
N ASN A 383 12.54 -22.96 -0.49
CA ASN A 383 12.95 -23.76 0.67
C ASN A 383 12.22 -23.31 1.94
N TYR A 384 12.02 -22.01 2.12
CA TYR A 384 11.24 -21.48 3.24
C TYR A 384 9.82 -22.05 3.25
N VAL A 385 9.13 -21.99 2.10
CA VAL A 385 7.79 -22.57 1.97
C VAL A 385 7.80 -24.09 2.14
N LYS A 386 8.81 -24.77 1.60
CA LYS A 386 8.95 -26.23 1.75
C LYS A 386 9.05 -26.63 3.23
N LYS A 387 9.85 -25.95 4.04
CA LYS A 387 9.97 -26.21 5.49
C LYS A 387 8.64 -26.08 6.21
N ILE A 388 7.82 -25.07 5.86
CA ILE A 388 6.47 -24.93 6.45
C ILE A 388 5.57 -26.09 6.05
N ILE A 389 5.64 -26.55 4.79
CA ILE A 389 4.83 -27.67 4.30
C ILE A 389 5.28 -29.00 4.92
N ASP A 390 6.57 -29.15 5.17
CA ASP A 390 7.16 -30.32 5.83
C ASP A 390 6.91 -30.30 7.37
N GLY A 391 6.24 -29.26 7.91
CA GLY A 391 5.84 -29.18 9.32
C GLY A 391 6.89 -28.57 10.26
N ASP A 392 7.89 -27.86 9.74
CA ASP A 392 8.89 -27.17 10.58
C ASP A 392 8.21 -26.12 11.45
N LEU A 393 8.28 -26.32 12.78
CA LEU A 393 7.61 -25.49 13.78
C LEU A 393 8.11 -24.05 13.74
N LEU A 394 9.43 -23.84 13.71
CA LEU A 394 10.01 -22.48 13.73
C LEU A 394 9.60 -21.68 12.50
N TYR A 395 9.74 -22.26 11.31
CA TYR A 395 9.36 -21.60 10.06
C TYR A 395 7.85 -21.34 9.98
N SER A 396 7.04 -22.23 10.52
CA SER A 396 5.59 -22.05 10.59
C SER A 396 5.21 -20.92 11.54
N LEU A 397 5.83 -20.83 12.70
CA LEU A 397 5.62 -19.75 13.67
C LEU A 397 6.09 -18.39 13.13
N LEU A 398 7.29 -18.33 12.53
CA LEU A 398 7.79 -17.12 11.86
C LEU A 398 6.83 -16.67 10.74
N PHE A 399 6.30 -17.61 9.98
CA PHE A 399 5.34 -17.32 8.91
C PHE A 399 3.99 -16.83 9.43
N LEU A 400 3.57 -17.30 10.61
CA LEU A 400 2.36 -16.84 11.31
C LEU A 400 2.54 -15.49 12.02
N GLY A 401 3.76 -14.96 12.08
CA GLY A 401 4.02 -13.63 12.60
C GLY A 401 4.88 -13.58 13.88
N LEU A 402 5.52 -14.70 14.25
CA LEU A 402 6.52 -14.66 15.33
C LEU A 402 7.64 -13.69 14.93
N THR A 403 7.90 -12.72 15.79
CA THR A 403 9.02 -11.78 15.64
C THR A 403 10.13 -12.15 16.63
N GLY A 404 11.40 -12.09 16.19
CA GLY A 404 12.57 -12.36 17.03
C GLY A 404 13.10 -13.80 16.96
N ASN A 405 14.15 -14.11 17.75
CA ASN A 405 14.89 -15.35 17.75
C ASN A 405 14.15 -16.51 18.48
N LYS A 406 14.70 -17.73 18.37
CA LYS A 406 14.22 -18.92 19.13
C LYS A 406 14.00 -18.67 20.62
N GLU A 407 14.76 -17.74 21.21
CA GLU A 407 14.64 -17.36 22.62
C GLU A 407 13.30 -16.67 22.95
N ASN A 408 12.68 -16.02 21.98
CA ASN A 408 11.38 -15.36 22.15
C ASN A 408 10.20 -16.33 22.12
N LEU A 409 10.41 -17.59 21.75
CA LEU A 409 9.39 -18.66 21.88
C LEU A 409 8.87 -18.81 23.33
N ASN A 410 9.72 -18.50 24.31
CA ASN A 410 9.41 -18.67 25.73
C ASN A 410 9.00 -17.36 26.45
N LYS A 411 9.11 -16.22 25.81
CA LYS A 411 8.68 -14.93 26.39
C LYS A 411 7.20 -14.71 26.10
N GLY A 412 6.44 -14.34 27.12
CA GLY A 412 4.99 -14.14 27.07
C GLY A 412 4.57 -12.86 26.35
N GLU A 413 5.14 -12.57 25.17
CA GLU A 413 4.76 -11.43 24.35
C GLU A 413 3.34 -11.58 23.81
N LYS A 414 2.67 -10.45 23.64
CA LYS A 414 1.31 -10.34 23.11
C LYS A 414 1.27 -10.91 21.69
N ILE A 415 0.55 -12.00 21.51
CA ILE A 415 0.44 -12.70 20.24
C ILE A 415 -0.80 -12.20 19.53
N ASP A 416 -0.62 -11.54 18.37
CA ASP A 416 -1.73 -11.03 17.54
C ASP A 416 -2.40 -12.11 16.68
N ASN A 417 -1.79 -13.30 16.57
CA ASN A 417 -2.29 -14.41 15.75
C ASN A 417 -2.68 -15.59 16.61
N TYR A 418 -3.97 -15.86 16.71
CA TYR A 418 -4.54 -16.98 17.51
C TYR A 418 -4.03 -18.35 17.08
N TYR A 419 -3.75 -18.56 15.79
CA TYR A 419 -3.20 -19.83 15.30
C TYR A 419 -1.79 -20.04 15.83
N MET A 420 -0.99 -18.98 15.89
CA MET A 420 0.36 -19.05 16.45
C MET A 420 0.34 -19.38 17.94
N GLU A 421 -0.62 -18.83 18.70
CA GLU A 421 -0.79 -19.15 20.12
C GLU A 421 -1.09 -20.64 20.32
N ALA A 422 -2.03 -21.18 19.55
CA ALA A 422 -2.37 -22.61 19.60
C ALA A 422 -1.18 -23.52 19.27
N VAL A 423 -0.44 -23.17 18.20
CA VAL A 423 0.75 -23.92 17.76
C VAL A 423 1.90 -23.84 18.77
N LYS A 424 2.08 -22.72 19.49
CA LYS A 424 3.08 -22.61 20.57
C LYS A 424 2.75 -23.52 21.75
N ILE A 425 1.48 -23.68 22.07
CA ILE A 425 1.02 -24.51 23.18
C ILE A 425 1.15 -25.99 22.84
N ASN A 426 0.72 -26.37 21.65
CA ASN A 426 0.82 -27.73 21.11
C ASN A 426 1.26 -27.68 19.64
N SER A 427 2.48 -28.11 19.34
CA SER A 427 3.04 -28.08 17.97
C SER A 427 2.22 -28.92 16.97
N GLU A 428 1.55 -29.98 17.44
CA GLU A 428 0.69 -30.82 16.61
C GLU A 428 -0.50 -30.06 16.04
N MET A 429 -0.85 -28.90 16.61
CA MET A 429 -1.87 -27.99 16.06
C MET A 429 -1.55 -27.48 14.63
N LEU A 430 -0.30 -27.61 14.17
CA LEU A 430 0.01 -27.43 12.74
C LEU A 430 -0.78 -28.38 11.83
N ASN A 431 -1.19 -29.54 12.36
CA ASN A 431 -2.00 -30.56 11.67
C ASN A 431 -3.50 -30.31 11.79
N ASP A 432 -3.94 -29.34 12.62
CA ASP A 432 -5.35 -28.96 12.72
C ASP A 432 -5.92 -28.50 11.38
N LYS A 433 -7.13 -28.96 11.05
CA LYS A 433 -7.81 -28.68 9.78
C LYS A 433 -7.97 -27.18 9.50
N THR A 434 -8.27 -26.38 10.52
CA THR A 434 -8.51 -24.94 10.40
C THR A 434 -7.19 -24.19 10.22
N ILE A 435 -6.19 -24.53 11.05
CA ILE A 435 -4.85 -23.95 10.96
C ILE A 435 -4.22 -24.29 9.61
N LYS A 436 -4.30 -25.55 9.18
CA LYS A 436 -3.79 -26.02 7.89
C LYS A 436 -4.47 -25.32 6.70
N LYS A 437 -5.79 -25.10 6.76
CA LYS A 437 -6.53 -24.32 5.74
C LYS A 437 -6.10 -22.86 5.71
N SER A 438 -5.84 -22.25 6.86
CA SER A 438 -5.32 -20.88 6.98
C SER A 438 -3.91 -20.78 6.42
N LEU A 439 -3.01 -21.68 6.83
CA LEU A 439 -1.65 -21.78 6.28
C LEU A 439 -1.67 -21.97 4.76
N TYR A 440 -2.53 -22.85 4.23
CA TYR A 440 -2.68 -23.02 2.79
C TYR A 440 -3.04 -21.73 2.07
N SER A 441 -3.99 -20.98 2.62
CA SER A 441 -4.41 -19.69 2.03
C SER A 441 -3.29 -18.65 2.06
N LEU A 442 -2.55 -18.58 3.16
CA LEU A 442 -1.39 -17.68 3.31
C LEU A 442 -0.24 -18.11 2.40
N LEU A 443 0.09 -19.39 2.33
CA LEU A 443 1.11 -19.94 1.44
C LEU A 443 0.78 -19.65 -0.02
N LYS A 444 -0.45 -19.87 -0.44
CA LYS A 444 -0.90 -19.57 -1.81
C LYS A 444 -0.77 -18.07 -2.14
N LYS A 445 -1.09 -17.18 -1.19
CA LYS A 445 -0.88 -15.74 -1.34
C LYS A 445 0.62 -15.39 -1.45
N THR A 446 1.47 -16.03 -0.66
CA THR A 446 2.92 -15.83 -0.66
C THR A 446 3.55 -16.35 -1.96
N ILE A 447 3.19 -17.56 -2.41
CA ILE A 447 3.64 -18.13 -3.68
C ILE A 447 3.22 -17.25 -4.88
N ASN A 448 2.00 -16.72 -4.87
CA ASN A 448 1.60 -15.71 -5.85
C ASN A 448 2.45 -14.44 -5.77
N GLY A 449 2.91 -14.07 -4.57
CA GLY A 449 3.90 -13.00 -4.38
C GLY A 449 5.26 -13.32 -5.03
N PHE A 450 5.73 -14.54 -4.92
CA PHE A 450 6.99 -14.97 -5.56
C PHE A 450 6.94 -14.82 -7.09
N LYS A 451 5.81 -15.15 -7.72
CA LYS A 451 5.58 -14.92 -9.16
C LYS A 451 5.67 -13.45 -9.55
N LEU A 452 5.44 -12.54 -8.59
CA LEU A 452 5.61 -11.09 -8.72
C LEU A 452 6.99 -10.61 -8.24
N GLY A 453 7.98 -11.49 -8.10
CA GLY A 453 9.31 -11.14 -7.63
C GLY A 453 9.40 -10.76 -6.14
N ARG A 454 8.38 -11.04 -5.34
CA ARG A 454 8.41 -10.81 -3.88
C ARG A 454 9.15 -11.93 -3.17
N LEU A 455 10.37 -12.16 -3.61
CA LEU A 455 11.26 -13.18 -3.03
C LEU A 455 11.76 -12.74 -1.65
N PHE A 456 11.99 -13.70 -0.77
CA PHE A 456 12.65 -13.46 0.51
C PHE A 456 14.15 -13.30 0.27
N ILE A 457 14.67 -12.14 0.60
CA ILE A 457 16.08 -11.78 0.41
C ILE A 457 16.57 -11.12 1.70
N LYS A 458 17.80 -11.42 2.13
CA LYS A 458 18.46 -10.69 3.20
C LYS A 458 18.68 -9.25 2.73
N ALA A 459 17.89 -8.35 3.27
CA ALA A 459 17.90 -6.96 2.85
C ALA A 459 17.17 -6.10 3.88
N HIS A 460 17.42 -4.81 3.84
CA HIS A 460 16.87 -3.85 4.81
C HIS A 460 16.26 -2.64 4.11
N TYR A 461 15.25 -2.06 4.74
CA TYR A 461 14.71 -0.75 4.38
C TYR A 461 15.25 0.27 5.37
N SER A 462 16.07 1.20 4.91
CA SER A 462 16.70 2.21 5.75
C SER A 462 16.40 3.61 5.23
N MET A 463 16.17 4.57 6.15
CA MET A 463 16.09 5.97 5.80
C MET A 463 17.50 6.48 5.46
N VAL A 464 17.56 7.48 4.61
CA VAL A 464 18.81 8.07 4.15
C VAL A 464 19.01 9.47 4.72
N TYR A 465 20.27 9.86 4.88
CA TYR A 465 20.69 11.20 5.31
C TYR A 465 22.03 11.57 4.69
N GLY A 466 22.37 12.85 4.66
CA GLY A 466 23.62 13.37 4.11
C GLY A 466 24.80 13.21 5.07
N ASP A 467 26.01 13.39 4.56
CA ASP A 467 27.25 13.35 5.33
C ASP A 467 27.23 14.35 6.48
N LEU A 468 27.23 13.86 7.73
CA LEU A 468 27.10 14.71 8.92
C LEU A 468 28.35 15.56 9.20
N LYS A 469 29.56 15.08 8.84
CA LYS A 469 30.77 15.94 8.93
C LYS A 469 30.62 17.10 7.97
N LEU A 470 30.30 16.83 6.72
CA LEU A 470 30.07 17.85 5.70
C LEU A 470 28.95 18.82 6.12
N PHE A 471 27.88 18.33 6.76
CA PHE A 471 26.81 19.18 7.27
C PHE A 471 27.29 20.10 8.39
N MET A 472 28.04 19.59 9.38
CA MET A 472 28.58 20.41 10.48
C MET A 472 29.60 21.44 9.99
N GLU A 473 30.44 21.06 9.02
CA GLU A 473 31.39 21.98 8.37
C GLU A 473 30.65 23.11 7.62
N HIS A 474 29.57 22.76 6.92
CA HIS A 474 28.73 23.75 6.25
C HIS A 474 28.08 24.72 7.24
N VAL A 475 27.49 24.20 8.31
CA VAL A 475 26.84 24.97 9.38
C VAL A 475 27.84 25.88 10.09
N ALA A 476 29.04 25.40 10.30
CA ALA A 476 30.10 26.15 10.94
C ALA A 476 30.82 27.14 10.01
N LYS A 477 30.49 27.12 8.71
CA LYS A 477 31.16 27.94 7.67
C LYS A 477 32.69 27.75 7.66
N VAL A 478 33.13 26.48 7.67
CA VAL A 478 34.52 26.06 7.50
C VAL A 478 34.70 25.31 6.19
N ASP A 479 35.94 24.86 5.89
CA ASP A 479 36.22 24.03 4.72
C ASP A 479 35.37 22.74 4.73
N ARG A 480 34.80 22.41 3.58
CA ARG A 480 33.79 21.35 3.41
C ARG A 480 34.39 20.11 2.80
N GLU A 481 35.04 19.32 3.63
CA GLU A 481 35.73 18.09 3.21
C GLU A 481 34.83 16.85 3.28
N GLY A 482 33.89 16.83 4.27
CA GLY A 482 33.09 15.68 4.57
C GLY A 482 33.89 14.51 5.14
N ILE A 483 33.22 13.40 5.37
CA ILE A 483 33.84 12.16 5.87
C ILE A 483 33.82 11.04 4.83
N LEU A 484 32.86 11.06 3.90
CA LEU A 484 32.68 10.05 2.85
C LEU A 484 33.22 10.59 1.52
N LYS A 485 33.85 9.73 0.72
CA LYS A 485 34.25 10.02 -0.66
C LYS A 485 33.16 9.63 -1.64
N ALA A 486 33.31 10.05 -2.89
CA ALA A 486 32.43 9.56 -3.98
C ALA A 486 32.37 8.03 -4.03
N GLY A 487 31.16 7.47 -4.11
CA GLY A 487 30.91 6.02 -4.08
C GLY A 487 30.94 5.38 -2.69
N GLU A 488 31.29 6.13 -1.64
CA GLU A 488 31.28 5.63 -0.26
C GLU A 488 29.98 5.99 0.46
N PHE A 489 29.58 5.09 1.34
CA PHE A 489 28.36 5.19 2.18
C PHE A 489 28.68 4.68 3.58
N TYR A 490 27.87 5.06 4.54
CA TYR A 490 28.03 4.55 5.90
C TYR A 490 26.70 4.12 6.53
N SER A 491 26.78 3.07 7.29
CA SER A 491 25.75 2.65 8.26
C SER A 491 26.45 1.81 9.33
N PRO A 492 26.10 1.93 10.61
CA PRO A 492 26.63 1.07 11.66
C PRO A 492 26.38 -0.43 11.41
N ASN A 493 25.39 -0.74 10.57
CA ASN A 493 24.91 -2.11 10.32
C ASN A 493 25.51 -2.77 9.08
N TYR A 494 26.22 -2.01 8.22
CA TYR A 494 26.66 -2.50 6.92
C TYR A 494 28.15 -2.25 6.70
N ASN A 495 28.81 -3.21 6.04
CA ASN A 495 30.20 -3.07 5.64
C ASN A 495 30.43 -3.79 4.29
N GLY A 496 31.24 -3.20 3.40
CA GLY A 496 31.55 -3.74 2.09
C GLY A 496 30.50 -3.38 1.01
N ASP A 497 30.31 -4.29 0.06
CA ASP A 497 29.58 -4.03 -1.17
C ASP A 497 28.09 -4.37 -1.07
N TYR A 498 27.25 -3.40 -1.32
CA TYR A 498 25.79 -3.51 -1.31
C TYR A 498 25.18 -2.95 -2.60
N THR A 499 23.90 -3.24 -2.77
CA THR A 499 23.05 -2.65 -3.82
C THR A 499 21.91 -1.88 -3.18
N GLY A 500 21.71 -0.63 -3.62
CA GLY A 500 20.63 0.22 -3.16
C GLY A 500 19.55 0.49 -4.22
N PHE A 501 18.28 0.45 -3.80
CA PHE A 501 17.11 0.68 -4.62
C PHE A 501 16.13 1.62 -3.92
N ARG A 502 15.58 2.59 -4.67
CA ARG A 502 14.45 3.40 -4.21
C ARG A 502 13.25 3.18 -5.12
N SER A 503 12.10 2.88 -4.55
CA SER A 503 10.83 2.80 -5.30
C SER A 503 10.16 4.17 -5.41
N PRO A 504 9.49 4.46 -6.55
CA PRO A 504 9.26 3.61 -7.72
C PRO A 504 10.42 3.66 -8.73
N LEU A 505 10.84 2.51 -9.28
CA LEU A 505 11.86 2.41 -10.31
C LEU A 505 11.24 2.33 -11.70
N VAL A 506 11.82 3.02 -12.66
CA VAL A 506 11.44 3.02 -14.06
C VAL A 506 12.63 2.71 -14.97
N HIS A 507 13.79 3.28 -14.67
CA HIS A 507 14.99 3.15 -15.49
C HIS A 507 16.10 2.36 -14.76
N LYS A 508 16.92 1.63 -15.51
CA LYS A 508 18.04 0.82 -14.95
C LYS A 508 19.08 1.63 -14.18
N SER A 509 19.30 2.90 -14.57
CA SER A 509 20.26 3.79 -13.89
C SER A 509 19.89 4.15 -12.46
N GLU A 510 18.67 3.87 -12.04
CA GLU A 510 18.21 4.14 -10.67
C GLU A 510 18.69 3.10 -9.65
N VAL A 511 19.46 2.11 -10.09
CA VAL A 511 20.08 1.09 -9.22
C VAL A 511 21.51 1.49 -8.93
N ASN A 512 21.88 1.60 -7.65
CA ASN A 512 23.23 1.97 -7.25
C ASN A 512 23.99 0.83 -6.59
N LYS A 513 25.27 0.66 -6.98
CA LYS A 513 26.27 -0.06 -6.21
C LYS A 513 26.75 0.87 -5.09
N MET A 514 26.83 0.38 -3.88
CA MET A 514 27.14 1.14 -2.68
C MET A 514 28.26 0.45 -1.93
N LYS A 515 29.37 1.14 -1.69
CA LYS A 515 30.47 0.64 -0.87
C LYS A 515 30.35 1.23 0.55
N PHE A 516 29.98 0.41 1.51
CA PHE A 516 29.93 0.83 2.90
C PHE A 516 31.33 0.79 3.52
N VAL A 517 31.69 1.89 4.17
CA VAL A 517 33.00 2.10 4.80
C VAL A 517 32.83 2.45 6.27
N GLU A 518 33.88 2.23 7.05
CA GLU A 518 33.96 2.57 8.47
C GLU A 518 35.31 3.24 8.77
N ASN A 519 35.30 4.21 9.67
CA ASN A 519 36.49 4.85 10.23
C ASN A 519 36.21 5.34 11.67
N GLU A 520 37.26 5.81 12.36
CA GLU A 520 37.18 6.22 13.75
C GLU A 520 36.21 7.40 13.99
N TRP A 521 36.14 8.37 13.05
CA TRP A 521 35.20 9.46 13.16
C TRP A 521 33.74 8.96 13.10
N LEU A 522 33.45 8.08 12.15
CA LEU A 522 32.11 7.47 11.98
C LEU A 522 31.72 6.66 13.22
N LYS A 523 32.64 5.89 13.79
CA LYS A 523 32.41 5.13 15.01
C LYS A 523 32.10 6.05 16.20
N THR A 524 32.85 7.12 16.33
CA THR A 524 32.72 8.06 17.44
C THR A 524 31.41 8.83 17.39
N TRP A 525 31.03 9.33 16.22
CA TRP A 525 29.96 10.31 16.09
C TRP A 525 28.65 9.74 15.54
N CYS A 526 28.67 8.60 14.82
CA CYS A 526 27.52 8.09 14.08
C CYS A 526 27.12 6.64 14.40
N SER A 527 27.83 5.95 15.33
CA SER A 527 27.54 4.55 15.68
C SER A 527 26.11 4.32 16.25
N HIS A 528 25.51 5.34 16.80
CA HIS A 528 24.13 5.29 17.33
C HIS A 528 23.03 5.48 16.25
N LEU A 529 23.41 5.86 15.03
CA LEU A 529 22.47 6.08 13.90
C LEU A 529 22.11 4.75 13.24
N ASP A 530 21.60 3.86 14.07
CA ASP A 530 21.23 2.51 13.71
C ASP A 530 20.12 2.46 12.65
N ASN A 531 20.27 1.55 11.71
CA ASN A 531 19.30 1.35 10.61
C ASN A 531 19.07 2.56 9.67
N LEU A 532 20.06 3.44 9.63
CA LEU A 532 20.12 4.60 8.74
C LEU A 532 21.30 4.49 7.79
N ILE A 533 21.27 5.20 6.68
CA ILE A 533 22.35 5.21 5.68
C ILE A 533 22.77 6.63 5.40
N MET A 534 24.04 6.92 5.66
CA MET A 534 24.70 8.16 5.29
C MET A 534 25.12 8.11 3.83
N LEU A 535 24.76 9.14 3.08
CA LEU A 535 25.12 9.35 1.69
C LEU A 535 26.25 10.37 1.61
N ASN A 536 27.16 10.19 0.66
CA ASN A 536 28.18 11.18 0.38
C ASN A 536 27.60 12.37 -0.41
N GLY A 537 28.28 13.52 -0.35
CA GLY A 537 27.94 14.73 -1.10
C GLY A 537 28.85 14.95 -2.32
N PHE A 538 29.46 13.88 -2.89
CA PHE A 538 30.54 14.00 -3.88
C PHE A 538 30.28 13.21 -5.17
N ASP A 539 29.09 12.64 -5.33
CA ASP A 539 28.66 11.93 -6.54
C ASP A 539 27.18 12.15 -6.85
N ILE A 540 26.71 11.54 -7.93
CA ILE A 540 25.32 11.65 -8.41
C ILE A 540 24.41 10.53 -7.90
N SER A 541 24.74 9.83 -6.81
CA SER A 541 23.93 8.73 -6.27
C SER A 541 22.51 9.18 -5.91
N MET A 542 22.34 10.37 -5.33
CA MET A 542 21.01 10.91 -4.98
C MET A 542 20.14 11.19 -6.21
N PRO A 543 20.60 11.98 -7.23
CA PRO A 543 19.81 12.16 -8.45
C PRO A 543 19.51 10.86 -9.19
N ARG A 544 20.45 9.90 -9.20
CA ARG A 544 20.25 8.59 -9.81
C ARG A 544 19.12 7.80 -9.13
N MET A 545 18.96 7.89 -7.83
CA MET A 545 17.86 7.23 -7.11
C MET A 545 16.53 7.98 -7.23
N GLY A 546 16.21 8.47 -8.41
CA GLY A 546 14.90 9.00 -8.71
C GLY A 546 14.62 10.39 -8.10
N GLY A 547 15.64 11.26 -7.99
CA GLY A 547 15.49 12.57 -7.34
C GLY A 547 15.14 12.39 -5.86
N MET A 548 15.96 11.66 -5.13
CA MET A 548 15.77 11.37 -3.72
C MET A 548 16.02 12.62 -2.87
N ASP A 549 15.07 12.89 -1.95
CA ASP A 549 15.21 13.90 -0.91
C ASP A 549 15.67 13.24 0.41
N LEU A 550 16.24 14.04 1.32
CA LEU A 550 16.68 13.55 2.63
C LEU A 550 15.61 13.81 3.72
N ASP A 551 14.37 14.03 3.34
CA ASP A 551 13.24 14.35 4.23
C ASP A 551 12.55 13.11 4.85
N GLY A 552 13.22 11.95 4.82
CA GLY A 552 12.71 10.68 5.29
C GLY A 552 12.43 9.66 4.18
N ASP A 553 13.09 9.80 3.04
CA ASP A 553 13.10 8.81 1.98
C ASP A 553 13.79 7.53 2.44
N ILE A 554 13.35 6.41 1.86
CA ILE A 554 13.75 5.07 2.27
C ILE A 554 14.28 4.33 1.05
N ILE A 555 15.44 3.70 1.19
CA ILE A 555 16.01 2.78 0.21
C ILE A 555 15.98 1.34 0.73
N TRP A 556 15.91 0.39 -0.19
CA TRP A 556 16.07 -1.02 0.09
C TRP A 556 17.49 -1.44 -0.29
N VAL A 557 18.25 -1.99 0.65
CA VAL A 557 19.65 -2.36 0.46
C VAL A 557 19.88 -3.84 0.72
N THR A 558 20.76 -4.45 -0.06
CA THR A 558 21.13 -5.86 0.06
C THR A 558 22.58 -6.10 -0.32
N ASP A 559 23.21 -7.03 0.39
CA ASP A 559 24.56 -7.59 0.10
C ASP A 559 24.50 -8.81 -0.82
N ASN A 560 23.33 -9.15 -1.36
CA ASN A 560 23.13 -10.32 -2.18
C ASN A 560 23.97 -10.26 -3.47
N GLN A 561 24.96 -11.16 -3.59
CA GLN A 561 25.93 -11.16 -4.67
C GLN A 561 25.34 -11.45 -6.06
N ILE A 562 24.22 -12.19 -6.14
CA ILE A 562 23.51 -12.41 -7.42
C ILE A 562 22.94 -11.09 -7.92
N ILE A 563 22.34 -10.29 -7.02
CA ILE A 563 21.79 -8.98 -7.34
C ILE A 563 22.92 -8.03 -7.71
N TYR A 564 23.96 -7.92 -6.88
CA TYR A 564 25.09 -7.01 -7.09
C TYR A 564 25.78 -7.23 -8.45
N LYS A 565 26.05 -8.48 -8.81
CA LYS A 565 26.69 -8.85 -10.10
C LYS A 565 25.74 -8.70 -11.30
N SER A 566 24.45 -8.60 -11.07
CA SER A 566 23.45 -8.45 -12.13
C SER A 566 23.19 -6.99 -12.54
N ILE A 567 23.88 -6.03 -11.91
CA ILE A 567 23.79 -4.60 -12.23
C ILE A 567 24.75 -4.31 -13.40
N GLU A 568 24.28 -3.52 -14.34
CA GLU A 568 25.13 -2.90 -15.36
C GLU A 568 25.83 -1.68 -14.75
N ASP A 569 27.16 -1.60 -14.90
CA ASP A 569 27.92 -0.44 -14.43
C ASP A 569 27.71 0.72 -15.41
N GLU A 570 26.66 1.47 -15.22
CA GLU A 570 26.31 2.66 -16.01
C GLU A 570 26.18 3.86 -15.07
N ASP A 571 27.19 4.74 -15.09
CA ASP A 571 27.21 5.98 -14.30
C ASP A 571 26.42 7.09 -14.99
N THR A 572 25.19 6.82 -15.37
CA THR A 572 24.33 7.77 -16.06
C THR A 572 23.15 8.14 -15.17
N ALA A 573 22.87 9.41 -14.98
CA ALA A 573 21.67 9.91 -14.34
C ALA A 573 20.59 10.26 -15.37
N VAL A 574 19.34 9.96 -15.09
CA VAL A 574 18.20 10.52 -15.82
C VAL A 574 17.72 11.77 -15.10
N VAL A 575 18.02 12.93 -15.68
CA VAL A 575 17.65 14.23 -15.12
C VAL A 575 16.21 14.55 -15.51
N VAL A 576 15.40 14.91 -14.51
CA VAL A 576 13.96 15.20 -14.70
C VAL A 576 13.74 16.66 -15.10
N ASP A 577 14.40 17.60 -14.43
CA ASP A 577 14.17 19.03 -14.55
C ASP A 577 15.35 19.73 -15.27
N LYS A 578 15.70 19.26 -16.48
CA LYS A 578 16.73 19.91 -17.29
C LYS A 578 16.26 21.25 -17.84
N ASP A 579 14.97 21.37 -18.12
CA ASP A 579 14.32 22.60 -18.51
C ASP A 579 13.74 23.29 -17.28
N ASP A 580 14.31 24.40 -16.87
CA ASP A 580 13.84 25.25 -15.76
C ASP A 580 12.46 25.92 -16.04
N LYS A 581 11.75 25.47 -17.08
CA LYS A 581 10.40 25.91 -17.45
C LYS A 581 9.30 25.50 -16.46
N SER A 582 9.67 24.75 -15.41
CA SER A 582 8.74 24.30 -14.36
C SER A 582 8.49 25.34 -13.26
N SER A 583 8.85 26.62 -13.47
CA SER A 583 8.43 27.67 -12.55
C SER A 583 6.90 27.75 -12.60
N ALA A 584 6.28 27.06 -11.65
CA ALA A 584 4.82 27.05 -11.54
C ALA A 584 4.33 28.51 -11.46
N SER A 585 3.44 28.91 -12.35
CA SER A 585 2.92 30.26 -12.43
C SER A 585 2.30 30.68 -11.11
N LYS A 586 2.62 31.90 -10.65
CA LYS A 586 1.94 32.50 -9.50
C LYS A 586 0.51 32.86 -9.89
N ASN A 587 -0.44 32.42 -9.09
CA ASN A 587 -1.87 32.65 -9.29
C ASN A 587 -2.50 33.17 -8.01
N PHE A 588 -3.62 33.89 -8.15
CA PHE A 588 -4.42 34.30 -7.00
C PHE A 588 -5.16 33.12 -6.39
N TYR A 589 -5.35 33.14 -5.08
CA TYR A 589 -6.16 32.16 -4.36
C TYR A 589 -7.65 32.47 -4.58
N ASN A 590 -8.20 31.92 -5.65
CA ASN A 590 -9.62 32.05 -5.99
C ASN A 590 -10.18 30.69 -6.44
N ILE A 591 -11.49 30.60 -6.53
CA ILE A 591 -12.18 29.33 -6.80
C ILE A 591 -11.85 28.77 -8.19
N GLU A 592 -11.67 29.62 -9.20
CA GLU A 592 -11.37 29.18 -10.57
C GLU A 592 -9.99 28.49 -10.62
N ASN A 593 -8.98 29.11 -10.03
CA ASN A 593 -7.65 28.54 -9.94
C ASN A 593 -7.61 27.28 -9.06
N LEU A 594 -8.45 27.20 -8.02
CA LEU A 594 -8.58 26.01 -7.20
C LEU A 594 -9.23 24.84 -7.96
N ILE A 595 -10.25 25.10 -8.77
CA ILE A 595 -10.88 24.08 -9.62
C ILE A 595 -9.86 23.52 -10.60
N GLU A 596 -9.07 24.40 -11.24
CA GLU A 596 -8.02 23.97 -12.18
C GLU A 596 -6.92 23.18 -11.47
N TYR A 597 -6.47 23.63 -10.29
CA TYR A 597 -5.55 22.89 -9.44
C TYR A 597 -6.07 21.49 -9.10
N GLU A 598 -7.34 21.38 -8.69
CA GLU A 598 -7.93 20.09 -8.35
C GLU A 598 -7.98 19.15 -9.56
N ARG A 599 -8.33 19.65 -10.73
CA ARG A 599 -8.36 18.88 -11.98
C ARG A 599 -6.99 18.33 -12.36
N ARG A 600 -5.94 19.15 -12.23
CA ARG A 600 -4.57 18.76 -12.59
C ARG A 600 -3.94 17.78 -11.60
N THR A 601 -4.22 17.93 -10.32
CA THR A 601 -3.49 17.23 -9.25
C THR A 601 -4.16 15.94 -8.76
N LEU A 602 -5.44 15.73 -9.06
CA LEU A 602 -6.14 14.50 -8.70
C LEU A 602 -5.76 13.32 -9.61
N SER A 603 -5.77 12.11 -9.03
CA SER A 603 -5.57 10.87 -9.77
C SER A 603 -4.25 10.75 -10.50
N GLN A 604 -3.16 10.66 -9.76
CA GLN A 604 -1.83 10.44 -10.32
C GLN A 604 -1.70 9.13 -11.10
N ARG A 605 -0.97 9.17 -12.22
CA ARG A 605 -0.73 8.06 -13.14
C ARG A 605 0.57 7.30 -12.85
N ILE A 606 1.23 7.55 -11.72
CA ILE A 606 2.53 6.92 -11.35
C ILE A 606 2.51 5.40 -11.61
N GLY A 607 1.45 4.72 -11.15
CA GLY A 607 1.32 3.27 -11.35
C GLY A 607 1.10 2.86 -12.82
N GLU A 608 0.43 3.70 -13.63
CA GLU A 608 0.25 3.47 -15.07
C GLU A 608 1.58 3.60 -15.80
N ILE A 609 2.31 4.68 -15.54
CA ILE A 609 3.63 4.95 -16.14
C ILE A 609 4.61 3.81 -15.80
N THR A 610 4.68 3.41 -14.53
CA THR A 610 5.53 2.31 -14.09
C THR A 610 5.16 0.98 -14.75
N ASN A 611 3.88 0.68 -14.95
CA ASN A 611 3.46 -0.53 -15.64
C ASN A 611 3.84 -0.52 -17.13
N ILE A 612 3.75 0.63 -17.78
CA ILE A 612 4.20 0.79 -19.18
C ILE A 612 5.70 0.54 -19.27
N SER A 613 6.49 1.16 -18.38
CA SER A 613 7.94 0.92 -18.32
C SER A 613 8.27 -0.56 -18.07
N THR A 614 7.53 -1.20 -17.16
CA THR A 614 7.65 -2.64 -16.92
C THR A 614 7.39 -3.46 -18.19
N GLY A 615 6.44 -3.03 -19.01
CA GLY A 615 6.16 -3.65 -20.30
C GLY A 615 7.34 -3.55 -21.27
N PHE A 616 8.03 -2.42 -21.32
CA PHE A 616 9.26 -2.24 -22.11
C PHE A 616 10.43 -3.04 -21.53
N ALA A 617 10.70 -2.95 -20.24
CA ALA A 617 11.76 -3.69 -19.57
C ALA A 617 11.63 -5.21 -19.70
N ASN A 618 10.42 -5.73 -19.89
CA ASN A 618 10.16 -7.15 -20.09
C ASN A 618 10.39 -7.63 -21.52
N GLN A 619 10.66 -6.73 -22.48
CA GLN A 619 11.00 -7.13 -23.85
C GLN A 619 12.42 -7.69 -23.88
N THR A 620 12.64 -8.71 -24.72
CA THR A 620 13.95 -9.27 -24.99
C THR A 620 14.48 -8.68 -26.30
N PRO A 621 15.36 -7.67 -26.23
CA PRO A 621 15.89 -7.05 -27.43
C PRO A 621 16.78 -8.02 -28.21
N ASN A 622 16.68 -7.99 -29.52
CA ASN A 622 17.45 -8.83 -30.45
C ASN A 622 18.56 -8.07 -31.20
N SER A 623 18.70 -6.77 -30.94
CA SER A 623 19.70 -5.91 -31.56
C SER A 623 20.01 -4.71 -30.66
N GLU A 624 21.17 -4.07 -30.87
CA GLU A 624 21.55 -2.83 -30.16
C GLU A 624 20.54 -1.70 -30.44
N LYS A 625 19.99 -1.64 -31.66
CA LYS A 625 18.92 -0.69 -32.01
C LYS A 625 17.68 -0.89 -31.15
N SER A 626 17.28 -2.14 -30.89
CA SER A 626 16.12 -2.44 -30.05
C SER A 626 16.41 -2.18 -28.56
N LYS A 627 17.63 -2.44 -28.09
CA LYS A 627 18.06 -2.05 -26.75
C LYS A 627 17.97 -0.54 -26.54
N LYS A 628 18.57 0.23 -27.45
CA LYS A 628 18.54 1.70 -27.41
C LYS A 628 17.11 2.23 -27.46
N TYR A 629 16.24 1.62 -28.28
CA TYR A 629 14.83 2.00 -28.33
C TYR A 629 14.13 1.80 -26.99
N ILE A 630 14.29 0.64 -26.36
CA ILE A 630 13.70 0.32 -25.03
C ILE A 630 14.24 1.27 -23.96
N ASP A 631 15.54 1.53 -23.97
CA ASP A 631 16.20 2.45 -23.05
C ASP A 631 15.61 3.86 -23.17
N ASN A 632 15.52 4.39 -24.39
CA ASN A 632 14.94 5.71 -24.64
C ASN A 632 13.48 5.81 -24.18
N GLN A 633 12.66 4.74 -24.38
CA GLN A 633 11.29 4.74 -23.86
C GLN A 633 11.26 4.81 -22.33
N ASN A 634 12.17 4.11 -21.66
CA ASN A 634 12.26 4.14 -20.22
C ASN A 634 12.84 5.45 -19.68
N VAL A 635 13.75 6.11 -20.39
CA VAL A 635 14.20 7.48 -20.05
C VAL A 635 13.00 8.46 -20.08
N PHE A 636 12.22 8.48 -21.17
CA PHE A 636 11.02 9.31 -21.24
C PHE A 636 10.05 9.00 -20.08
N LEU A 637 9.78 7.71 -19.84
CA LEU A 637 8.86 7.30 -18.79
C LEU A 637 9.38 7.65 -17.38
N ARG A 638 10.71 7.68 -17.18
CA ARG A 638 11.29 8.13 -15.92
C ARG A 638 11.09 9.63 -15.70
N VAL A 639 11.33 10.44 -16.73
CA VAL A 639 11.07 11.89 -16.67
C VAL A 639 9.58 12.17 -16.47
N ALA A 640 8.73 11.52 -17.26
CA ALA A 640 7.27 11.66 -17.12
C ALA A 640 6.77 11.22 -15.73
N GLN A 641 7.40 10.22 -15.11
CA GLN A 641 7.08 9.80 -13.74
C GLN A 641 7.50 10.85 -12.71
N GLY A 642 8.67 11.47 -12.86
CA GLY A 642 9.13 12.57 -12.00
C GLY A 642 8.12 13.72 -12.02
N HIS A 643 7.76 14.21 -13.22
CA HIS A 643 6.73 15.25 -13.36
C HIS A 643 5.36 14.82 -12.79
N GLU A 644 4.99 13.56 -12.93
CA GLU A 644 3.73 13.05 -12.35
C GLU A 644 3.77 13.03 -10.81
N ILE A 645 4.92 12.69 -10.20
CA ILE A 645 5.12 12.72 -8.74
C ILE A 645 5.01 14.16 -8.24
N ASP A 646 5.70 15.10 -8.88
CA ASP A 646 5.74 16.49 -8.49
C ASP A 646 4.56 17.32 -8.99
N SER A 647 3.66 16.74 -9.79
CA SER A 647 2.48 17.43 -10.33
C SER A 647 1.59 18.05 -9.25
N ILE A 648 1.62 17.53 -8.02
CA ILE A 648 0.90 18.12 -6.88
C ILE A 648 1.50 19.49 -6.50
N LYS A 649 2.82 19.67 -6.65
CA LYS A 649 3.54 20.90 -6.33
C LYS A 649 3.67 21.83 -7.54
N THR A 650 3.84 21.28 -8.74
CA THR A 650 4.11 22.04 -9.97
C THR A 650 2.85 22.29 -10.82
N GLY A 651 1.87 21.39 -10.73
CA GLY A 651 0.69 21.39 -11.60
C GLY A 651 0.96 20.90 -13.02
N THR A 652 2.20 20.48 -13.35
CA THR A 652 2.60 20.04 -14.70
C THR A 652 2.59 18.52 -14.82
N LYS A 653 2.23 18.00 -16.00
CA LYS A 653 2.24 16.57 -16.33
C LYS A 653 2.61 16.39 -17.79
N TYR A 654 3.46 15.42 -18.10
CA TYR A 654 3.76 15.05 -19.47
C TYR A 654 2.61 14.24 -20.10
N GLU A 655 2.37 14.45 -21.38
CA GLU A 655 1.41 13.63 -22.13
C GLU A 655 2.00 12.26 -22.42
N ILE A 656 1.23 11.22 -22.10
CA ILE A 656 1.57 9.84 -22.46
C ILE A 656 0.83 9.51 -23.76
N ALA A 657 1.58 9.41 -24.85
CA ALA A 657 1.02 9.13 -26.17
C ALA A 657 0.23 7.81 -26.19
N PRO A 658 -0.85 7.71 -26.98
CA PRO A 658 -1.73 6.52 -27.02
C PRO A 658 -1.01 5.21 -27.30
N TYR A 659 0.08 5.21 -28.05
CA TYR A 659 0.84 4.01 -28.39
C TYR A 659 1.47 3.34 -27.16
N TYR A 660 1.80 4.08 -26.12
CA TYR A 660 2.28 3.51 -24.85
C TYR A 660 1.24 2.58 -24.21
N LYS A 661 -0.06 2.85 -24.42
CA LYS A 661 -1.15 2.01 -23.91
C LYS A 661 -1.27 0.67 -24.65
N SER A 662 -0.62 0.54 -25.82
CA SER A 662 -0.59 -0.71 -26.60
C SER A 662 0.49 -1.68 -26.13
N VAL A 663 1.39 -1.26 -25.24
CA VAL A 663 2.43 -2.11 -24.69
C VAL A 663 1.79 -3.23 -23.86
N LYS A 664 2.09 -4.47 -24.25
CA LYS A 664 1.49 -5.63 -23.59
C LYS A 664 2.00 -5.79 -22.16
N LEU A 665 1.08 -6.06 -21.25
CA LEU A 665 1.40 -6.39 -19.87
C LEU A 665 2.28 -7.66 -19.82
N PRO A 666 3.40 -7.70 -19.09
CA PRO A 666 4.18 -8.91 -18.88
C PRO A 666 3.36 -10.02 -18.22
N TYR A 667 3.66 -11.29 -18.58
CA TYR A 667 2.95 -12.44 -18.02
C TYR A 667 2.94 -12.46 -16.51
N PHE A 668 4.06 -12.22 -15.85
CA PHE A 668 4.15 -12.27 -14.39
C PHE A 668 3.19 -11.30 -13.69
N LEU A 669 2.85 -10.17 -14.32
CA LEU A 669 1.93 -9.16 -13.74
C LEU A 669 0.46 -9.60 -13.71
N ILE A 670 0.05 -10.67 -14.42
CA ILE A 670 -1.33 -11.19 -14.32
C ILE A 670 -1.69 -11.60 -12.89
N TYR A 671 -0.70 -11.95 -12.07
CA TYR A 671 -0.90 -12.31 -10.68
C TYR A 671 -1.28 -11.11 -9.79
N ARG A 672 -1.04 -9.89 -10.27
CA ARG A 672 -1.52 -8.64 -9.66
C ARG A 672 -2.91 -8.22 -10.17
N TYR A 673 -3.27 -8.61 -11.40
CA TYR A 673 -4.49 -8.18 -12.08
C TYR A 673 -5.43 -9.36 -12.36
N PRO A 674 -6.41 -9.66 -11.45
CA PRO A 674 -7.28 -10.84 -11.58
C PRO A 674 -8.10 -10.89 -12.88
N LYS A 675 -8.52 -9.74 -13.42
CA LYS A 675 -9.27 -9.66 -14.69
C LYS A 675 -8.40 -10.10 -15.87
N GLU A 676 -7.17 -9.60 -15.94
CA GLU A 676 -6.19 -9.99 -16.97
C GLU A 676 -5.84 -11.46 -16.88
N LYS A 677 -5.68 -11.98 -15.66
CA LYS A 677 -5.45 -13.42 -15.42
C LYS A 677 -6.60 -14.28 -15.91
N ALA A 678 -7.83 -13.88 -15.62
CA ALA A 678 -9.02 -14.60 -16.08
C ALA A 678 -9.12 -14.61 -17.61
N PHE A 679 -8.87 -13.45 -18.23
CA PHE A 679 -8.88 -13.33 -19.68
C PHE A 679 -7.76 -14.17 -20.35
N TYR A 680 -6.54 -14.12 -19.83
CA TYR A 680 -5.44 -14.97 -20.28
C TYR A 680 -5.79 -16.47 -20.22
N ARG A 681 -6.35 -16.91 -19.07
CA ARG A 681 -6.77 -18.32 -18.91
C ARG A 681 -7.84 -18.73 -19.90
N LYS A 682 -8.79 -17.85 -20.21
CA LYS A 682 -9.82 -18.08 -21.23
C LYS A 682 -9.17 -18.31 -22.60
N ILE A 683 -8.30 -17.40 -23.05
CA ILE A 683 -7.58 -17.54 -24.32
C ILE A 683 -6.74 -18.82 -24.35
N ARG A 684 -6.00 -19.11 -23.26
CA ARG A 684 -5.18 -20.33 -23.16
C ARG A 684 -6.01 -21.61 -23.33
N LYS A 685 -7.20 -21.64 -22.73
CA LYS A 685 -8.14 -22.78 -22.89
C LYS A 685 -8.66 -22.90 -24.31
N GLN A 686 -9.06 -21.79 -24.93
CA GLN A 686 -9.51 -21.74 -26.31
C GLN A 686 -8.40 -22.18 -27.27
N ASN A 687 -7.18 -21.69 -27.10
CA ASN A 687 -6.02 -22.05 -27.91
C ASN A 687 -5.66 -23.54 -27.81
N LYS A 688 -5.86 -24.19 -26.65
CA LYS A 688 -5.69 -25.64 -26.55
C LYS A 688 -6.67 -26.40 -27.41
N ILE A 689 -7.92 -25.94 -27.51
CA ILE A 689 -8.97 -26.54 -28.36
C ILE A 689 -8.65 -26.31 -29.84
N LYS A 690 -8.35 -25.05 -30.22
CA LYS A 690 -8.00 -24.64 -31.58
C LYS A 690 -6.80 -25.43 -32.14
N LYS A 691 -5.75 -25.63 -31.31
CA LYS A 691 -4.59 -26.44 -31.68
C LYS A 691 -4.97 -27.88 -31.99
N LYS A 692 -5.88 -28.49 -31.22
CA LYS A 692 -6.36 -29.88 -31.46
C LYS A 692 -7.17 -29.99 -32.73
N SER A 693 -7.87 -28.92 -33.15
CA SER A 693 -8.67 -28.89 -34.39
C SER A 693 -7.95 -28.25 -35.57
N GLY A 694 -6.63 -28.04 -35.50
CA GLY A 694 -5.85 -27.46 -36.61
C GLY A 694 -6.14 -25.97 -36.92
N GLN A 695 -6.85 -25.30 -36.05
CA GLN A 695 -7.25 -23.89 -36.25
C GLN A 695 -6.18 -22.92 -35.73
N ASN A 696 -6.12 -21.71 -36.32
CA ASN A 696 -5.25 -20.64 -35.83
C ASN A 696 -5.57 -20.23 -34.41
N THR A 697 -4.53 -20.03 -33.58
CA THR A 697 -4.66 -19.63 -32.17
C THR A 697 -4.86 -18.12 -32.02
N ASP A 698 -5.61 -17.72 -31.01
CA ASP A 698 -5.79 -16.31 -30.64
C ASP A 698 -4.52 -15.72 -30.01
N ARG A 699 -4.29 -14.44 -30.24
CA ARG A 699 -3.19 -13.72 -29.57
C ARG A 699 -3.45 -13.54 -28.09
N TYR A 700 -2.44 -13.76 -27.27
CA TYR A 700 -2.54 -13.49 -25.84
C TYR A 700 -2.59 -11.98 -25.55
N ASN A 701 -3.34 -11.61 -24.52
CA ASN A 701 -3.41 -10.24 -24.01
C ASN A 701 -2.16 -9.81 -23.22
N VAL A 702 -1.25 -10.73 -22.95
CA VAL A 702 -0.01 -10.51 -22.20
C VAL A 702 1.21 -10.88 -23.04
N SER A 703 2.37 -10.33 -22.67
CA SER A 703 3.65 -10.70 -23.24
C SER A 703 4.19 -11.96 -22.58
N LEU A 704 4.50 -12.97 -23.40
CA LEU A 704 5.12 -14.23 -22.97
C LEU A 704 6.63 -14.27 -23.32
N SER A 705 7.28 -13.09 -23.42
CA SER A 705 8.72 -13.01 -23.61
C SER A 705 9.48 -13.80 -22.53
N HIS A 706 10.67 -14.29 -22.88
CA HIS A 706 11.56 -15.01 -21.96
C HIS A 706 12.39 -14.06 -21.08
N SER A 707 11.77 -13.01 -20.56
CA SER A 707 12.42 -12.14 -19.58
C SER A 707 12.65 -12.89 -18.26
N PRO A 708 13.66 -12.52 -17.47
CA PRO A 708 13.94 -13.18 -16.19
C PRO A 708 12.70 -13.25 -15.27
N MET A 709 11.91 -12.19 -15.22
CA MET A 709 10.69 -12.15 -14.41
C MET A 709 9.58 -13.09 -14.90
N ASN A 710 9.42 -13.24 -16.22
CA ASN A 710 8.48 -14.23 -16.77
C ASN A 710 8.98 -15.65 -16.52
N GLU A 711 10.28 -15.92 -16.67
CA GLU A 711 10.88 -17.22 -16.37
C GLU A 711 10.68 -17.60 -14.91
N LEU A 712 10.88 -16.66 -14.00
CA LEU A 712 10.57 -16.85 -12.56
C LEU A 712 9.10 -17.24 -12.37
N ALA A 713 8.18 -16.51 -12.99
CA ALA A 713 6.75 -16.78 -12.84
C ALA A 713 6.34 -18.15 -13.40
N PHE A 714 6.92 -18.57 -14.53
CA PHE A 714 6.69 -19.90 -15.13
C PHE A 714 7.22 -21.02 -14.23
N ASP A 715 8.42 -20.86 -13.69
CA ASP A 715 9.04 -21.82 -12.79
C ASP A 715 8.25 -21.96 -11.46
N ILE A 716 7.92 -20.85 -10.83
CA ILE A 716 7.12 -20.88 -9.60
C ILE A 716 5.72 -21.45 -9.86
N GLU A 717 5.08 -21.19 -11.01
CA GLU A 717 3.79 -21.79 -11.35
C GLU A 717 3.86 -23.33 -11.43
N LYS A 718 4.93 -23.85 -12.06
CA LYS A 718 5.15 -25.30 -12.15
C LYS A 718 5.41 -25.88 -10.76
N TRP A 719 6.31 -25.28 -10.01
CA TRP A 719 6.64 -25.71 -8.65
C TRP A 719 5.43 -25.66 -7.68
N GLU A 720 4.56 -24.64 -7.80
CA GLU A 720 3.35 -24.51 -6.97
C GLU A 720 2.44 -25.74 -7.09
N ILE A 721 2.27 -26.25 -8.29
CA ILE A 721 1.39 -27.42 -8.54
C ILE A 721 1.87 -28.62 -7.73
N ASP A 722 3.18 -28.87 -7.73
CA ASP A 722 3.78 -30.03 -7.08
C ASP A 722 3.79 -29.87 -5.53
N ILE A 723 4.17 -28.70 -5.04
CA ILE A 723 4.33 -28.45 -3.61
C ILE A 723 2.97 -28.37 -2.90
N LEU A 724 1.95 -27.77 -3.52
CA LEU A 724 0.61 -27.67 -2.93
C LEU A 724 -0.16 -28.98 -2.99
N LYS A 725 0.13 -29.89 -3.93
CA LYS A 725 -0.41 -31.25 -3.92
C LYS A 725 0.06 -32.01 -2.66
N LYS A 726 1.33 -31.89 -2.31
CA LYS A 726 1.87 -32.51 -1.08
C LYS A 726 1.15 -32.02 0.16
N PHE A 727 0.85 -30.72 0.23
CA PHE A 727 0.18 -30.12 1.38
C PHE A 727 -1.28 -30.59 1.54
N ASN A 728 -1.98 -30.88 0.43
CA ASN A 728 -3.40 -31.28 0.45
C ASN A 728 -3.63 -32.77 0.66
N ASN A 729 -2.62 -33.63 0.48
CA ASN A 729 -2.79 -35.07 0.50
C ASN A 729 -2.83 -35.70 1.93
N THR A 730 -2.91 -34.90 2.97
CA THR A 730 -3.06 -35.39 4.35
C THR A 730 -4.50 -35.79 4.60
N ASN A 731 -4.70 -37.08 4.92
CA ASN A 731 -6.01 -37.64 5.30
C ASN A 731 -6.34 -37.18 6.73
N TYR A 732 -7.44 -36.47 6.91
CA TYR A 732 -7.77 -35.79 8.19
C TYR A 732 -8.61 -36.67 9.16
N SER A 733 -9.03 -37.85 8.77
CA SER A 733 -10.00 -38.62 9.54
C SER A 733 -9.54 -39.06 10.93
N ASP A 734 -8.23 -39.25 11.14
CA ASP A 734 -7.69 -39.71 12.41
C ASP A 734 -6.64 -38.80 13.05
N THR A 735 -6.31 -37.67 12.40
CA THR A 735 -5.29 -36.75 12.89
C THR A 735 -5.68 -35.98 14.16
N TYR A 736 -6.96 -35.92 14.51
CA TYR A 736 -7.40 -35.25 15.73
C TYR A 736 -6.86 -35.92 17.01
N LYS A 737 -6.63 -37.22 17.00
CA LYS A 737 -6.03 -37.94 18.13
C LYS A 737 -4.63 -37.43 18.47
N LEU A 738 -3.86 -37.01 17.44
CA LEU A 738 -2.54 -36.40 17.62
C LEU A 738 -2.61 -34.99 18.23
N LEU A 739 -3.78 -34.35 18.15
CA LEU A 739 -3.97 -32.98 18.64
C LEU A 739 -4.37 -32.95 20.11
N ILE A 740 -4.75 -34.12 20.68
CA ILE A 740 -5.16 -34.27 22.08
C ILE A 740 -3.94 -34.67 22.91
N ASP A 741 -3.75 -33.99 24.01
CA ASP A 741 -2.79 -34.38 25.04
C ASP A 741 -3.51 -35.34 26.01
N ASP A 742 -3.28 -36.67 25.85
CA ASP A 742 -3.92 -37.73 26.62
C ASP A 742 -3.51 -37.72 28.11
N SER A 743 -2.50 -36.95 28.50
CA SER A 743 -2.12 -36.78 29.91
C SER A 743 -3.05 -35.87 30.70
N ILE A 744 -3.96 -35.18 30.01
CA ILE A 744 -4.90 -34.23 30.60
C ILE A 744 -6.26 -34.86 30.73
N GLU A 745 -6.74 -35.04 31.96
CA GLU A 745 -8.08 -35.57 32.24
C GLU A 745 -9.17 -34.59 31.81
N VAL A 746 -10.22 -35.13 31.17
CA VAL A 746 -11.32 -34.31 30.63
C VAL A 746 -12.32 -34.00 31.76
N ASN A 747 -12.43 -32.75 32.17
CA ASN A 747 -13.49 -32.28 33.03
C ASN A 747 -14.79 -32.06 32.23
N GLU A 748 -15.82 -32.80 32.51
CA GLU A 748 -17.06 -32.79 31.77
C GLU A 748 -17.81 -31.46 31.82
N ASN A 749 -17.76 -30.72 32.93
CA ASN A 749 -18.39 -29.41 33.07
C ASN A 749 -17.69 -28.40 32.18
N ASN A 750 -16.37 -28.32 32.24
CA ASN A 750 -15.57 -27.44 31.40
C ASN A 750 -15.76 -27.76 29.91
N TYR A 751 -15.78 -29.03 29.54
CA TYR A 751 -16.07 -29.46 28.18
C TYR A 751 -17.43 -29.00 27.69
N ASN A 752 -18.49 -29.13 28.48
CA ASN A 752 -19.82 -28.69 28.11
C ASN A 752 -19.92 -27.17 27.93
N VAL A 753 -19.28 -26.40 28.78
CA VAL A 753 -19.22 -24.92 28.64
C VAL A 753 -18.49 -24.52 27.36
N VAL A 754 -17.32 -25.13 27.09
CA VAL A 754 -16.58 -24.86 25.85
C VAL A 754 -17.38 -25.25 24.61
N LYS A 755 -18.12 -26.39 24.67
CA LYS A 755 -19.02 -26.87 23.61
C LYS A 755 -20.14 -25.86 23.33
N GLN A 756 -20.74 -25.30 24.36
CA GLN A 756 -21.78 -24.29 24.21
C GLN A 756 -21.22 -23.04 23.53
N ILE A 757 -20.08 -22.48 24.01
CA ILE A 757 -19.44 -21.30 23.41
C ILE A 757 -19.07 -21.55 21.94
N TYR A 758 -18.58 -22.75 21.63
CA TYR A 758 -18.21 -23.12 20.25
C TYR A 758 -19.43 -23.17 19.32
N ASN A 759 -20.55 -23.70 19.79
CA ASN A 759 -21.79 -23.76 19.02
C ASN A 759 -22.38 -22.36 18.78
N GLU A 760 -22.37 -21.49 19.80
CA GLU A 760 -22.74 -20.08 19.66
C GLU A 760 -21.85 -19.39 18.64
N PHE A 761 -20.53 -19.53 18.78
CA PHE A 761 -19.56 -18.98 17.83
C PHE A 761 -19.87 -19.39 16.40
N ASN A 762 -20.07 -20.68 16.13
CA ASN A 762 -20.31 -21.18 14.78
C ASN A 762 -21.62 -20.63 14.17
N SER A 763 -22.67 -20.53 14.97
CA SER A 763 -23.96 -20.01 14.51
C SER A 763 -23.89 -18.51 14.21
N GLU A 764 -23.32 -17.73 15.11
CA GLU A 764 -23.17 -16.29 14.93
C GLU A 764 -22.17 -15.95 13.82
N TYR A 765 -21.07 -16.71 13.68
CA TYR A 765 -20.11 -16.52 12.60
C TYR A 765 -20.75 -16.73 11.22
N LYS A 766 -21.59 -17.74 11.06
CA LYS A 766 -22.34 -17.97 9.81
C LYS A 766 -23.26 -16.81 9.48
N ILE A 767 -23.92 -16.26 10.49
CA ILE A 767 -24.79 -15.08 10.35
C ILE A 767 -23.94 -13.86 9.97
N LEU A 768 -22.82 -13.63 10.64
CA LEU A 768 -21.89 -12.53 10.36
C LEU A 768 -21.42 -12.54 8.89
N ILE A 769 -20.91 -13.70 8.43
CA ILE A 769 -20.43 -13.87 7.06
C ILE A 769 -21.56 -13.66 6.03
N LYS A 770 -22.76 -14.25 6.28
CA LYS A 770 -23.89 -14.10 5.37
C LYS A 770 -24.36 -12.65 5.28
N LYS A 771 -24.44 -11.96 6.41
CA LYS A 771 -24.90 -10.56 6.51
C LYS A 771 -23.93 -9.57 5.85
N HIS A 772 -22.62 -9.86 5.90
CA HIS A 772 -21.56 -8.96 5.42
C HIS A 772 -20.83 -9.48 4.17
N LYS A 773 -21.42 -10.39 3.43
CA LYS A 773 -20.84 -10.93 2.19
C LYS A 773 -20.62 -9.80 1.16
N GLY A 774 -19.35 -9.57 0.80
CA GLY A 774 -18.94 -8.51 -0.13
C GLY A 774 -18.66 -7.15 0.52
N ASP A 775 -18.72 -7.03 1.84
CA ASP A 775 -18.28 -5.86 2.58
C ASP A 775 -16.75 -5.77 2.58
N LYS A 776 -16.20 -4.59 2.30
CA LYS A 776 -14.74 -4.35 2.30
C LYS A 776 -14.11 -4.44 3.70
N ASP A 777 -14.90 -4.21 4.73
CA ASP A 777 -14.47 -4.26 6.13
C ASP A 777 -14.84 -5.56 6.84
N ILE A 778 -15.21 -6.60 6.09
CA ILE A 778 -15.55 -7.90 6.67
C ILE A 778 -14.43 -8.47 7.55
N ASP A 779 -13.17 -8.27 7.15
CA ASP A 779 -12.02 -8.76 7.93
C ASP A 779 -11.92 -8.10 9.31
N LYS A 780 -12.18 -6.79 9.41
CA LYS A 780 -12.19 -6.09 10.71
C LYS A 780 -13.32 -6.57 11.62
N ARG A 781 -14.50 -6.86 11.02
CA ARG A 781 -15.64 -7.40 11.78
C ARG A 781 -15.36 -8.80 12.28
N ILE A 782 -14.70 -9.61 11.46
CA ILE A 782 -14.24 -10.94 11.84
C ILE A 782 -13.27 -10.83 13.02
N ILE A 783 -12.28 -9.94 12.97
CA ILE A 783 -11.33 -9.71 14.08
C ILE A 783 -12.07 -9.32 15.36
N SER A 784 -12.93 -8.32 15.31
CA SER A 784 -13.72 -7.90 16.48
C SER A 784 -14.63 -9.00 17.02
N PHE A 785 -15.15 -9.84 16.14
CA PHE A 785 -15.95 -11.01 16.52
C PHE A 785 -15.09 -12.04 17.24
N TYR A 786 -13.90 -12.35 16.73
CA TYR A 786 -12.95 -13.24 17.39
C TYR A 786 -12.50 -12.71 18.75
N ASP A 787 -12.21 -11.41 18.86
CA ASP A 787 -11.82 -10.79 20.12
C ASP A 787 -12.90 -10.91 21.20
N ASN A 788 -14.17 -10.77 20.81
CA ASN A 788 -15.30 -10.94 21.73
C ASN A 788 -15.37 -12.38 22.27
N TYR A 789 -15.22 -13.38 21.39
CA TYR A 789 -15.25 -14.79 21.82
C TYR A 789 -14.00 -15.19 22.60
N LYS A 790 -12.83 -14.63 22.25
CA LYS A 790 -11.60 -14.83 23.04
C LYS A 790 -11.79 -14.31 24.46
N SER A 791 -12.40 -13.15 24.64
CA SER A 791 -12.71 -12.60 25.95
C SER A 791 -13.64 -13.51 26.75
N LYS A 792 -14.70 -14.08 26.12
CA LYS A 792 -15.59 -15.06 26.75
C LYS A 792 -14.83 -16.30 27.25
N VAL A 793 -13.92 -16.82 26.42
CA VAL A 793 -13.13 -18.03 26.74
C VAL A 793 -12.11 -17.74 27.84
N ASN A 794 -11.45 -16.57 27.80
CA ASN A 794 -10.47 -16.19 28.83
C ASN A 794 -11.08 -16.05 30.22
N LEU A 795 -12.37 -15.71 30.33
CA LEU A 795 -13.11 -15.65 31.58
C LEU A 795 -13.33 -17.02 32.24
N LEU A 796 -13.19 -18.12 31.50
CA LEU A 796 -13.38 -19.47 32.03
C LEU A 796 -12.24 -19.92 32.97
N ASN A 797 -11.10 -19.24 32.94
CA ASN A 797 -9.89 -19.55 33.74
C ASN A 797 -9.41 -21.01 33.60
N ILE A 798 -9.62 -21.62 32.42
CA ILE A 798 -9.19 -22.99 32.08
C ILE A 798 -7.73 -22.96 31.62
N ASN A 799 -6.93 -23.98 32.01
CA ASN A 799 -5.57 -24.10 31.52
C ASN A 799 -5.57 -24.17 29.98
N LYS A 800 -4.62 -23.50 29.35
CA LYS A 800 -4.58 -23.38 27.87
C LYS A 800 -4.42 -24.73 27.15
N LYS A 801 -3.67 -25.67 27.73
CA LYS A 801 -3.54 -27.03 27.15
C LYS A 801 -4.86 -27.82 27.25
N GLU A 802 -5.50 -27.74 28.40
CA GLU A 802 -6.81 -28.33 28.65
C GLU A 802 -7.87 -27.72 27.69
N LEU A 803 -7.86 -26.40 27.52
CA LEU A 803 -8.74 -25.71 26.61
C LEU A 803 -8.56 -26.16 25.14
N ILE A 804 -7.32 -26.38 24.71
CA ILE A 804 -7.04 -26.93 23.36
C ILE A 804 -7.64 -28.30 23.22
N ASN A 805 -7.48 -29.20 24.20
CA ASN A 805 -8.11 -30.54 24.19
C ASN A 805 -9.62 -30.43 24.01
N TYR A 806 -10.30 -29.59 24.78
CA TYR A 806 -11.73 -29.36 24.64
C TYR A 806 -12.11 -28.81 23.26
N CYS A 807 -11.40 -27.82 22.76
CA CYS A 807 -11.65 -27.27 21.43
C CYS A 807 -11.48 -28.33 20.32
N VAL A 808 -10.47 -29.18 20.43
CA VAL A 808 -10.24 -30.31 19.50
C VAL A 808 -11.39 -31.30 19.59
N LEU A 809 -11.74 -31.73 20.79
CA LEU A 809 -12.86 -32.66 21.01
C LEU A 809 -14.17 -32.11 20.42
N VAL A 810 -14.52 -30.87 20.73
CA VAL A 810 -15.76 -30.26 20.24
C VAL A 810 -15.77 -30.08 18.72
N SER A 811 -14.61 -29.79 18.10
CA SER A 811 -14.53 -29.51 16.65
C SER A 811 -14.40 -30.77 15.79
N TYR A 812 -13.83 -31.84 16.35
CA TYR A 812 -13.58 -33.08 15.59
C TYR A 812 -14.47 -34.23 15.97
N VAL A 813 -14.86 -34.36 17.23
CA VAL A 813 -15.80 -35.43 17.66
C VAL A 813 -17.22 -34.98 17.34
N LYS A 814 -17.72 -35.48 16.22
CA LYS A 814 -19.04 -35.14 15.73
C LYS A 814 -20.11 -35.87 16.54
N ASP A 815 -21.23 -35.20 16.79
CA ASP A 815 -22.43 -35.85 17.28
C ASP A 815 -22.87 -36.96 16.30
N LYS A 816 -23.55 -38.03 16.81
CA LYS A 816 -24.04 -39.14 16.00
C LYS A 816 -24.70 -38.71 14.68
N THR A 817 -25.50 -37.63 14.71
CA THR A 817 -26.15 -37.01 13.55
C THR A 817 -25.19 -36.48 12.48
N ASP A 818 -24.03 -36.00 12.86
CA ASP A 818 -23.03 -35.49 11.90
C ASP A 818 -22.17 -36.60 11.31
N LEU A 819 -21.96 -37.67 12.08
CA LEU A 819 -21.35 -38.91 11.59
C LEU A 819 -22.24 -39.59 10.57
N GLU A 820 -23.55 -39.64 10.81
CA GLU A 820 -24.56 -40.17 9.87
C GLU A 820 -24.62 -39.34 8.58
N LYS A 821 -24.59 -38.01 8.68
CA LYS A 821 -24.51 -37.09 7.51
C LYS A 821 -23.25 -37.30 6.68
N ASP A 822 -22.09 -37.54 7.30
CA ASP A 822 -20.87 -37.81 6.57
C ASP A 822 -20.82 -39.19 5.95
N ARG A 823 -21.37 -40.23 6.64
CA ARG A 823 -21.57 -41.56 6.10
C ARG A 823 -22.46 -41.52 4.85
N LEU A 824 -23.57 -40.78 4.91
CA LEU A 824 -24.45 -40.55 3.79
C LEU A 824 -23.78 -39.79 2.62
N ARG A 825 -22.93 -38.82 2.90
CA ARG A 825 -22.15 -38.11 1.85
C ARG A 825 -21.16 -39.03 1.14
N ILE A 826 -20.54 -39.98 1.86
CA ILE A 826 -19.63 -40.97 1.31
C ILE A 826 -20.42 -42.02 0.50
N GLU A 827 -21.54 -42.49 1.00
CA GLU A 827 -22.43 -43.40 0.30
C GLU A 827 -23.01 -42.79 -0.98
N GLN A 828 -23.39 -41.49 -0.95
CA GLN A 828 -23.84 -40.74 -2.11
C GLN A 828 -22.76 -40.55 -3.19
N ALA A 829 -21.49 -40.41 -2.80
CA ALA A 829 -20.40 -40.32 -3.77
C ALA A 829 -20.21 -41.64 -4.56
N ASN A 830 -20.62 -42.76 -3.98
CA ASN A 830 -20.41 -44.11 -4.53
C ASN A 830 -21.70 -44.72 -5.13
N SER A 831 -22.87 -44.12 -4.95
CA SER A 831 -24.14 -44.65 -5.43
C SER A 831 -24.59 -44.02 -6.75
N LYS A 832 -25.35 -44.78 -7.54
CA LYS A 832 -26.04 -44.31 -8.75
C LYS A 832 -27.18 -43.32 -8.44
N ASN A 833 -27.63 -43.29 -7.18
CA ASN A 833 -28.68 -42.40 -6.71
C ASN A 833 -28.07 -41.28 -5.86
N LYS A 834 -28.53 -40.07 -6.02
CA LYS A 834 -28.04 -38.88 -5.27
C LYS A 834 -29.16 -38.27 -4.46
N VAL A 835 -28.86 -37.93 -3.21
CA VAL A 835 -29.77 -37.16 -2.38
C VAL A 835 -29.67 -35.68 -2.77
N THR A 836 -30.80 -35.11 -3.11
CA THR A 836 -30.90 -33.68 -3.43
C THR A 836 -31.90 -32.98 -2.52
N ARG A 837 -31.77 -31.68 -2.38
CA ARG A 837 -32.68 -30.89 -1.55
C ARG A 837 -33.71 -30.20 -2.45
N ILE A 838 -34.96 -30.44 -2.17
CA ILE A 838 -36.08 -29.86 -2.92
C ILE A 838 -36.89 -28.95 -2.00
N TYR A 839 -37.42 -27.87 -2.57
CA TYR A 839 -38.26 -26.91 -1.87
C TYR A 839 -39.71 -27.40 -1.89
N ASP A 840 -40.30 -27.61 -0.70
CA ASP A 840 -41.68 -27.91 -0.48
C ASP A 840 -42.36 -26.73 0.20
N LYS A 841 -43.61 -26.40 -0.24
CA LYS A 841 -44.39 -25.25 0.31
C LYS A 841 -44.77 -25.48 1.77
N SER A 842 -44.98 -26.73 2.20
CA SER A 842 -45.44 -27.05 3.56
C SER A 842 -44.31 -27.10 4.58
N THR A 843 -43.15 -27.67 4.20
CA THR A 843 -41.98 -27.84 5.07
C THR A 843 -40.81 -26.90 4.74
N LYS A 844 -40.96 -26.10 3.71
CA LYS A 844 -39.95 -25.21 3.11
C LYS A 844 -38.75 -25.91 2.48
N PHE A 845 -38.37 -27.10 2.93
CA PHE A 845 -37.28 -27.93 2.34
C PHE A 845 -37.44 -29.39 2.69
N ALA A 846 -37.37 -30.25 1.70
CA ALA A 846 -37.28 -31.70 1.86
C ALA A 846 -36.04 -32.27 1.17
N TRP A 847 -35.57 -33.42 1.67
CA TRP A 847 -34.49 -34.15 1.04
C TRP A 847 -35.08 -35.35 0.31
N VAL A 848 -34.65 -35.57 -0.91
CA VAL A 848 -35.12 -36.71 -1.73
C VAL A 848 -33.95 -37.43 -2.36
N VAL A 849 -34.12 -38.73 -2.52
CA VAL A 849 -33.19 -39.60 -3.26
C VAL A 849 -33.70 -39.69 -4.68
N VAL A 850 -32.84 -39.30 -5.64
CA VAL A 850 -33.19 -39.31 -7.06
C VAL A 850 -32.06 -39.93 -7.89
N PRO A 851 -32.35 -40.65 -9.01
CA PRO A 851 -31.35 -41.12 -9.94
C PRO A 851 -30.49 -39.95 -10.49
N ASP A 852 -29.19 -40.21 -10.73
CA ASP A 852 -28.20 -39.15 -11.08
C ASP A 852 -28.59 -38.34 -12.36
N GLY A 853 -29.25 -39.00 -13.34
CA GLY A 853 -29.75 -38.32 -14.53
C GLY A 853 -30.89 -37.31 -14.27
N MET A 854 -31.67 -37.52 -13.22
CA MET A 854 -32.80 -36.68 -12.84
C MET A 854 -32.34 -35.36 -12.14
N ILE A 855 -31.23 -35.41 -11.39
CA ILE A 855 -30.66 -34.21 -10.76
C ILE A 855 -30.24 -33.14 -11.78
N LYS A 856 -29.76 -33.57 -12.94
CA LYS A 856 -29.41 -32.61 -14.03
C LYS A 856 -30.65 -31.91 -14.58
N ASN A 857 -31.75 -32.58 -14.72
CA ASN A 857 -33.02 -32.03 -15.18
C ASN A 857 -33.68 -31.11 -14.13
N LEU A 858 -33.58 -31.45 -12.87
CA LEU A 858 -34.06 -30.63 -11.74
C LEU A 858 -33.24 -29.33 -11.60
N LYS A 859 -31.94 -29.38 -11.85
CA LYS A 859 -31.07 -28.16 -11.84
C LYS A 859 -31.22 -27.29 -13.07
N ALA A 860 -31.58 -27.85 -14.21
CA ALA A 860 -31.80 -27.10 -15.46
C ALA A 860 -33.13 -26.32 -15.46
N ASN A 861 -34.13 -26.81 -14.76
CA ASN A 861 -35.47 -26.20 -14.62
C ASN A 861 -35.60 -25.41 -13.31
N SER A 862 -34.80 -24.36 -13.12
CA SER A 862 -34.86 -23.48 -11.94
C SER A 862 -36.17 -22.71 -11.73
N LYS A 863 -37.19 -22.96 -12.56
CA LYS A 863 -38.54 -22.38 -12.44
C LYS A 863 -39.60 -23.35 -11.88
N VAL A 864 -39.25 -24.59 -11.59
CA VAL A 864 -40.22 -25.55 -11.02
C VAL A 864 -40.31 -25.32 -9.53
N ASN A 865 -41.28 -24.54 -9.09
CA ASN A 865 -41.50 -24.19 -7.70
C ASN A 865 -42.31 -25.22 -6.90
N ASN A 866 -42.81 -26.29 -7.52
CA ASN A 866 -43.76 -27.20 -6.90
C ASN A 866 -43.47 -28.64 -7.28
N ILE A 867 -42.63 -29.31 -6.51
CA ILE A 867 -42.53 -30.79 -6.54
C ILE A 867 -43.15 -31.30 -5.25
N ALA A 868 -44.24 -32.09 -5.37
CA ALA A 868 -44.86 -32.73 -4.24
C ALA A 868 -44.06 -34.00 -3.88
N ILE A 869 -43.64 -34.08 -2.64
CA ILE A 869 -42.92 -35.24 -2.11
C ILE A 869 -43.80 -35.89 -1.08
N VAL A 870 -43.96 -37.19 -1.22
CA VAL A 870 -44.72 -37.98 -0.25
C VAL A 870 -43.71 -38.69 0.66
N GLU A 871 -43.73 -38.40 1.96
CA GLU A 871 -43.17 -39.27 2.99
C GLU A 871 -43.87 -40.62 2.90
N SER A 872 -43.13 -41.71 2.72
CA SER A 872 -43.72 -43.06 2.57
C SER A 872 -43.29 -43.95 3.73
N GLU A 873 -44.18 -44.65 4.30
CA GLU A 873 -43.92 -45.67 5.34
C GLU A 873 -43.04 -46.82 4.81
N ASP A 874 -43.03 -47.04 3.49
CA ASP A 874 -42.30 -48.14 2.81
C ASP A 874 -41.00 -47.67 2.14
N GLY A 875 -40.52 -46.43 2.41
CA GLY A 875 -39.32 -45.88 1.79
C GLY A 875 -37.99 -46.24 2.50
N GLU A 876 -36.88 -46.08 1.80
CA GLU A 876 -35.54 -46.20 2.38
C GLU A 876 -35.28 -45.12 3.42
N GLU A 877 -34.70 -45.48 4.56
CA GLU A 877 -34.46 -44.59 5.67
C GLU A 877 -33.16 -43.78 5.44
N TYR A 878 -33.30 -42.45 5.41
CA TYR A 878 -32.19 -41.50 5.35
C TYR A 878 -32.35 -40.40 6.42
N LEU A 879 -31.36 -40.27 7.28
CA LEU A 879 -31.37 -39.24 8.36
C LEU A 879 -32.52 -39.42 9.36
N GLY A 880 -32.94 -40.67 9.63
CA GLY A 880 -34.04 -40.95 10.57
C GLY A 880 -35.44 -40.66 10.02
N ARG A 881 -35.58 -40.45 8.71
CA ARG A 881 -36.87 -40.31 8.01
C ARG A 881 -36.91 -41.24 6.81
N LYS A 882 -38.06 -41.80 6.54
CA LYS A 882 -38.29 -42.64 5.37
C LYS A 882 -38.69 -41.82 4.17
N TYR A 883 -37.97 -41.99 3.04
CA TYR A 883 -38.20 -41.29 1.78
C TYR A 883 -38.47 -42.29 0.66
N LYS A 884 -39.45 -42.02 -0.19
CA LYS A 884 -39.71 -42.79 -1.38
C LYS A 884 -38.73 -42.41 -2.49
N ILE A 885 -38.21 -43.43 -3.18
CA ILE A 885 -37.44 -43.20 -4.41
C ILE A 885 -38.43 -42.70 -5.46
N ILE A 886 -38.23 -41.48 -5.91
CA ILE A 886 -39.09 -40.88 -6.96
C ILE A 886 -38.48 -41.19 -8.31
N ASN A 887 -39.17 -41.97 -9.11
CA ASN A 887 -38.89 -42.18 -10.51
C ASN A 887 -39.41 -40.98 -11.33
N LYS A 888 -38.88 -40.79 -12.55
CA LYS A 888 -39.24 -39.66 -13.42
C LYS A 888 -40.75 -39.55 -13.69
N GLU A 889 -41.44 -40.67 -13.59
CA GLU A 889 -42.89 -40.80 -13.83
C GLU A 889 -43.75 -40.40 -12.64
N ASP A 890 -43.16 -40.35 -11.42
CA ASP A 890 -43.86 -40.03 -10.17
C ASP A 890 -43.78 -38.52 -9.82
N ILE A 891 -43.17 -37.71 -10.69
CA ILE A 891 -43.02 -36.25 -10.47
C ILE A 891 -44.26 -35.55 -11.02
N ILE A 892 -45.15 -35.14 -10.14
CA ILE A 892 -46.28 -34.26 -10.50
C ILE A 892 -45.76 -32.82 -10.49
N ILE A 893 -45.63 -32.21 -11.64
CA ILE A 893 -45.38 -30.76 -11.78
C ILE A 893 -46.73 -30.10 -11.59
N ALA A 894 -46.93 -29.44 -10.45
CA ALA A 894 -48.11 -28.57 -10.30
C ALA A 894 -47.83 -27.24 -11.03
N GLU A 895 -48.70 -26.89 -11.98
CA GLU A 895 -48.70 -25.66 -12.72
C GLU A 895 -48.75 -24.40 -11.85
#